data_7ff81731d117e9ad8ba3c04b02754c22
#
_entry.id   7ff81731d117e9ad8ba3c04b02754c22
#
_cell.length_a   1.000
_cell.length_b   1.000
_cell.length_c   1.000
_cell.angle_alpha   90.00
_cell.angle_beta   90.00
_cell.angle_gamma   90.00
#
_symmetry.space_group_name_H-M   'P 1'
#
loop_
_entity.id
_entity.type
_entity.pdbx_description
1 polymer ?
#
loop_
_entity_poly.entity_id
_entity_poly.type
_entity_poly.pdbx_seq_one_letter_code
_entity_poly.pdbx_strand_id
1 'polypeptide(L)'
;MRILLATAVAIAPLMVATGSQAEIVISNARTTPIQTSNATGTAADNIRIASGGSVAVASGAAVTLNSNNTVDLDSGSSITMDKSADGSTGLLVNGGNTGSVIVGGSITVNDTLETADIKDTDGDGDLDGPFATGTGRYGVRVTGASPFTGNILVEGTGAIAVEGNNSYGLSVESALNGKLQSLGTVRVTGNDSAAIRTTGPISGNVDLAGSISALGANATGVSIEGDVGGALKIHSSVVATGYRYTTPPPARPTTGTFDNATTLFLDELDADDLLQGGPAVRVGANVAGGVLLDKALAYSEAGIEGDDDKDGVKNGDEDDDGDGIKNRDDPDRDGDGIPDASETAASITSLGGAPALLIGSTTNTVTLGAVGTGDAAYGLINRGTIVGSGLYSGVESRAVQIGVTGGQAVNVVGGVRNEGGISSTAVDANATGLWIGSGVTAPTINNSGAIQAVASGKQTQSATGILIGAGANVGSLTNTGNLVASFGGNQGSATVIRDQSGSLTQLNNAGSIIGSLTPNTDDTNPVTGKVTAIDVSANTTGVTLRQYGIPAAAGSTATDTDKDGVPDANEPAIVGAIKLGSGADTLNIENGVVNGDIDFGAGADRLNISGGAVVTGAIANSDGLLDINVSKGTLAATQT
;
A
#
# COMPACT_ATOMS: atom_id res chain seq x y z
N MET A 1 67.66 -34.29 17.59
CA MET A 1 66.43 -35.08 17.70
C MET A 1 65.62 -34.50 18.84
N ARG A 2 64.70 -33.57 18.53
CA ARG A 2 63.80 -32.93 19.52
C ARG A 2 62.41 -33.42 19.26
N ILE A 3 61.87 -34.17 20.22
CA ILE A 3 60.51 -34.67 20.19
C ILE A 3 59.55 -33.53 20.62
N LEU A 4 58.68 -33.10 19.74
CA LEU A 4 57.56 -32.22 20.07
C LEU A 4 56.38 -33.09 20.55
N LEU A 5 56.03 -32.91 21.81
CA LEU A 5 54.78 -33.45 22.37
C LEU A 5 53.64 -32.57 21.98
N ALA A 6 52.73 -33.02 21.13
CA ALA A 6 51.50 -32.35 20.83
C ALA A 6 50.45 -32.77 21.87
N THR A 7 50.10 -31.88 22.76
CA THR A 7 48.95 -32.01 23.66
C THR A 7 47.69 -31.72 22.89
N ALA A 8 46.91 -32.74 22.55
CA ALA A 8 45.59 -32.63 22.05
C ALA A 8 44.64 -32.22 23.21
N VAL A 9 44.20 -30.99 23.20
CA VAL A 9 43.08 -30.52 24.06
C VAL A 9 41.78 -31.02 23.39
N ALA A 10 41.16 -32.03 23.97
CA ALA A 10 39.84 -32.43 23.61
C ALA A 10 38.86 -31.39 24.13
N ILE A 11 38.35 -30.53 23.22
CA ILE A 11 37.19 -29.67 23.49
C ILE A 11 35.98 -30.62 23.42
N ALA A 12 35.52 -31.06 24.58
CA ALA A 12 34.17 -31.66 24.66
C ALA A 12 33.14 -30.59 24.31
N PRO A 13 32.22 -30.84 23.37
CA PRO A 13 31.12 -29.92 23.17
C PRO A 13 30.34 -29.84 24.48
N LEU A 14 30.32 -28.64 25.08
CA LEU A 14 29.42 -28.34 26.17
C LEU A 14 28.01 -28.38 25.57
N MET A 15 27.36 -29.55 25.66
CA MET A 15 25.92 -29.61 25.46
C MET A 15 25.31 -28.74 26.53
N VAL A 16 24.97 -27.49 26.20
CA VAL A 16 24.01 -26.75 26.96
C VAL A 16 22.71 -27.56 26.82
N ALA A 17 22.39 -28.32 27.88
CA ALA A 17 21.06 -28.84 28.03
C ALA A 17 20.15 -27.63 28.05
N THR A 18 19.49 -27.31 26.95
CA THR A 18 18.30 -26.47 26.94
C THR A 18 17.36 -27.23 27.87
N GLY A 19 17.23 -26.74 29.12
CA GLY A 19 16.24 -27.28 30.05
C GLY A 19 14.92 -27.26 29.28
N SER A 20 14.25 -28.39 29.12
CA SER A 20 12.87 -28.43 28.66
C SER A 20 12.13 -27.50 29.60
N GLN A 21 11.79 -26.30 29.16
CA GLN A 21 10.88 -25.45 29.94
C GLN A 21 9.62 -26.29 30.09
N ALA A 22 9.16 -26.46 31.31
CA ALA A 22 7.87 -27.07 31.57
C ALA A 22 6.82 -26.23 30.79
N GLU A 23 5.84 -26.90 30.24
CA GLU A 23 4.82 -26.31 29.39
C GLU A 23 3.46 -26.87 29.79
N ILE A 24 2.49 -25.97 29.98
CA ILE A 24 1.11 -26.41 30.14
C ILE A 24 0.47 -26.52 28.76
N VAL A 25 0.11 -27.78 28.43
CA VAL A 25 -0.56 -28.10 27.17
C VAL A 25 -2.08 -28.18 27.38
N ILE A 26 -2.83 -27.35 26.67
CA ILE A 26 -4.30 -27.36 26.64
C ILE A 26 -4.71 -28.16 25.40
N SER A 27 -5.10 -29.42 25.56
CA SER A 27 -5.52 -30.31 24.47
C SER A 27 -7.03 -30.55 24.41
N ASN A 28 -7.80 -29.94 25.33
CA ASN A 28 -9.25 -30.05 25.41
C ASN A 28 -9.86 -28.70 25.64
N ALA A 29 -11.20 -28.60 25.60
CA ALA A 29 -11.92 -27.38 25.85
C ALA A 29 -11.75 -26.93 27.33
N ARG A 30 -11.37 -25.66 27.51
CA ARG A 30 -11.25 -24.97 28.78
C ARG A 30 -12.20 -23.78 28.81
N THR A 31 -12.99 -23.66 29.87
CA THR A 31 -13.98 -22.58 30.04
C THR A 31 -13.60 -21.56 31.11
N THR A 32 -12.34 -21.58 31.55
CA THR A 32 -11.79 -20.63 32.52
C THR A 32 -10.54 -19.98 31.95
N PRO A 33 -10.30 -18.68 32.23
CA PRO A 33 -9.10 -18.01 31.78
C PRO A 33 -7.82 -18.68 32.31
N ILE A 34 -6.71 -18.45 31.63
CA ILE A 34 -5.40 -18.93 32.04
C ILE A 34 -4.35 -17.82 31.87
N GLN A 35 -3.36 -17.81 32.75
CA GLN A 35 -2.26 -16.85 32.68
C GLN A 35 -0.91 -17.54 32.95
N THR A 36 0.14 -17.04 32.30
CA THR A 36 1.46 -17.65 32.37
C THR A 36 2.07 -17.61 33.76
N SER A 37 1.79 -16.60 34.58
CA SER A 37 2.36 -16.46 35.93
C SER A 37 1.95 -17.54 36.94
N ASN A 38 0.85 -18.25 36.66
CA ASN A 38 0.35 -19.35 37.48
C ASN A 38 -0.23 -20.49 36.64
N ALA A 39 0.34 -20.75 35.49
CA ALA A 39 -0.17 -21.71 34.51
C ALA A 39 -0.32 -23.12 35.09
N THR A 40 0.58 -23.56 35.97
CA THR A 40 0.47 -24.82 36.74
C THR A 40 -0.42 -24.73 37.98
N GLY A 41 -1.07 -23.60 38.18
CA GLY A 41 -1.87 -23.28 39.40
C GLY A 41 -1.08 -22.56 40.49
N THR A 42 0.23 -22.77 40.60
CA THR A 42 1.10 -22.18 41.61
C THR A 42 2.43 -21.61 41.07
N ALA A 43 2.83 -21.97 39.86
CA ALA A 43 4.09 -21.52 39.26
C ALA A 43 3.86 -21.01 37.84
N ALA A 44 4.77 -20.13 37.42
CA ALA A 44 4.80 -19.62 36.05
C ALA A 44 5.29 -20.70 35.08
N ASP A 45 4.67 -20.76 33.92
CA ASP A 45 5.00 -21.70 32.85
C ASP A 45 4.57 -21.19 31.49
N ASN A 46 5.10 -21.80 30.42
CA ASN A 46 4.63 -21.61 29.05
C ASN A 46 3.21 -22.18 28.92
N ILE A 47 2.43 -21.55 28.04
CA ILE A 47 1.10 -22.04 27.68
C ILE A 47 1.10 -22.40 26.21
N ARG A 48 0.77 -23.66 25.90
CA ARG A 48 0.51 -24.14 24.56
C ARG A 48 -0.93 -24.63 24.46
N ILE A 49 -1.66 -24.11 23.47
CA ILE A 49 -2.99 -24.63 23.13
C ILE A 49 -2.76 -25.53 21.91
N ALA A 50 -2.78 -26.86 22.18
CA ALA A 50 -2.53 -27.84 21.16
C ALA A 50 -3.69 -27.94 20.16
N SER A 51 -3.44 -28.53 18.98
CA SER A 51 -4.50 -28.77 17.99
C SER A 51 -5.69 -29.52 18.63
N GLY A 52 -6.90 -28.99 18.40
CA GLY A 52 -8.14 -29.48 19.04
C GLY A 52 -8.38 -28.94 20.46
N GLY A 53 -7.39 -28.29 21.09
CA GLY A 53 -7.56 -27.61 22.37
C GLY A 53 -8.21 -26.24 22.19
N SER A 54 -8.91 -25.77 23.22
CA SER A 54 -9.54 -24.45 23.17
C SER A 54 -9.65 -23.77 24.53
N VAL A 55 -9.70 -22.44 24.50
CA VAL A 55 -10.06 -21.61 25.66
C VAL A 55 -11.29 -20.78 25.29
N ALA A 56 -12.42 -21.00 25.99
CA ALA A 56 -13.68 -20.33 25.71
C ALA A 56 -14.17 -19.58 26.95
N VAL A 57 -14.22 -18.23 26.90
CA VAL A 57 -14.70 -17.36 27.97
C VAL A 57 -15.49 -16.19 27.39
N ALA A 58 -16.40 -15.60 28.15
CA ALA A 58 -17.30 -14.53 27.66
C ALA A 58 -16.85 -13.12 28.06
N SER A 59 -15.81 -12.97 28.91
CA SER A 59 -15.37 -11.64 29.36
C SER A 59 -13.93 -11.65 29.87
N GLY A 60 -13.33 -10.47 30.00
CA GLY A 60 -11.96 -10.30 30.46
C GLY A 60 -10.93 -10.75 29.44
N ALA A 61 -9.80 -11.30 29.88
CA ALA A 61 -8.79 -11.88 29.01
C ALA A 61 -8.86 -13.42 29.07
N ALA A 62 -8.96 -14.07 27.91
CA ALA A 62 -9.00 -15.54 27.86
C ALA A 62 -7.65 -16.16 28.22
N VAL A 63 -6.57 -15.63 27.62
CA VAL A 63 -5.19 -16.00 27.91
C VAL A 63 -4.40 -14.74 28.24
N THR A 64 -3.55 -14.82 29.28
CA THR A 64 -2.69 -13.69 29.66
C THR A 64 -1.24 -14.11 29.76
N LEU A 65 -0.36 -13.44 28.99
CA LEU A 65 1.09 -13.51 29.15
C LEU A 65 1.53 -12.42 30.14
N ASN A 66 1.81 -12.80 31.39
CA ASN A 66 2.19 -11.89 32.49
C ASN A 66 3.39 -12.39 33.31
N SER A 67 4.24 -13.19 32.69
CA SER A 67 5.54 -13.65 33.19
C SER A 67 6.48 -13.90 32.01
N ASN A 68 7.77 -14.18 32.27
CA ASN A 68 8.78 -14.41 31.24
C ASN A 68 8.61 -15.79 30.59
N ASN A 69 7.53 -15.95 29.83
CA ASN A 69 7.10 -17.21 29.23
C ASN A 69 6.56 -16.99 27.80
N THR A 70 6.29 -18.08 27.11
CA THR A 70 5.72 -18.11 25.76
C THR A 70 4.25 -18.52 25.81
N VAL A 71 3.45 -17.93 24.90
CA VAL A 71 2.10 -18.42 24.58
C VAL A 71 2.11 -18.86 23.13
N ASP A 72 1.73 -20.13 22.90
CA ASP A 72 1.71 -20.77 21.60
C ASP A 72 0.34 -21.40 21.32
N LEU A 73 -0.27 -21.01 20.20
CA LEU A 73 -1.52 -21.58 19.68
C LEU A 73 -1.20 -22.39 18.44
N ASP A 74 -1.20 -23.73 18.56
CA ASP A 74 -0.99 -24.61 17.41
C ASP A 74 -2.09 -24.42 16.36
N SER A 75 -1.78 -24.75 15.11
CA SER A 75 -2.80 -24.86 14.06
C SER A 75 -3.93 -25.81 14.48
N GLY A 76 -5.17 -25.39 14.28
CA GLY A 76 -6.38 -26.12 14.72
C GLY A 76 -6.73 -25.96 16.20
N SER A 77 -6.04 -25.11 16.94
CA SER A 77 -6.45 -24.67 18.27
C SER A 77 -7.31 -23.41 18.22
N SER A 78 -7.96 -23.04 19.34
CA SER A 78 -8.77 -21.81 19.35
C SER A 78 -8.83 -21.10 20.70
N ILE A 79 -8.94 -19.78 20.64
CA ILE A 79 -9.49 -18.93 21.69
C ILE A 79 -10.81 -18.37 21.18
N THR A 80 -11.91 -18.60 21.92
CA THR A 80 -13.25 -18.18 21.48
C THR A 80 -13.92 -17.38 22.58
N MET A 81 -14.33 -16.16 22.24
CA MET A 81 -15.09 -15.27 23.12
C MET A 81 -16.38 -14.88 22.40
N ASP A 82 -17.37 -15.76 22.49
CA ASP A 82 -18.67 -15.59 21.87
C ASP A 82 -19.56 -14.68 22.70
N LYS A 83 -20.33 -13.78 22.05
CA LYS A 83 -21.17 -12.76 22.70
C LYS A 83 -20.44 -12.04 23.83
N SER A 84 -19.21 -11.66 23.54
CA SER A 84 -18.28 -11.18 24.55
C SER A 84 -18.66 -9.80 25.10
N ALA A 85 -18.37 -9.58 26.38
CA ALA A 85 -18.54 -8.28 27.01
C ALA A 85 -17.59 -7.23 26.39
N ASP A 86 -17.91 -5.97 26.54
CA ASP A 86 -17.01 -4.87 26.17
C ASP A 86 -15.67 -4.98 26.90
N GLY A 87 -14.60 -4.60 26.22
CA GLY A 87 -13.24 -4.69 26.74
C GLY A 87 -12.64 -6.09 26.75
N SER A 88 -13.33 -7.09 26.20
CA SER A 88 -12.83 -8.49 26.14
C SER A 88 -11.58 -8.60 25.26
N THR A 89 -10.65 -9.50 25.69
CA THR A 89 -9.36 -9.71 25.02
C THR A 89 -9.08 -11.20 24.88
N GLY A 90 -8.86 -11.67 23.67
CA GLY A 90 -8.50 -13.06 23.39
C GLY A 90 -7.16 -13.41 24.06
N LEU A 91 -6.09 -12.73 23.67
CA LEU A 91 -4.75 -12.89 24.23
C LEU A 91 -4.20 -11.52 24.70
N LEU A 92 -4.03 -11.38 26.01
CA LEU A 92 -3.44 -10.20 26.64
C LEU A 92 -1.95 -10.43 26.91
N VAL A 93 -1.10 -9.53 26.44
CA VAL A 93 0.36 -9.55 26.65
C VAL A 93 0.75 -8.35 27.50
N ASN A 94 1.26 -8.59 28.70
CA ASN A 94 1.69 -7.52 29.60
C ASN A 94 3.14 -7.13 29.33
N GLY A 95 3.39 -5.85 29.12
CA GLY A 95 4.73 -5.28 29.07
C GLY A 95 5.51 -5.55 30.37
N GLY A 96 6.83 -5.40 30.30
CA GLY A 96 7.76 -5.73 31.38
C GLY A 96 8.15 -7.22 31.44
N ASN A 97 7.64 -8.03 30.54
CA ASN A 97 7.96 -9.45 30.43
C ASN A 97 8.76 -9.75 29.15
N THR A 98 9.44 -10.89 29.17
CA THR A 98 10.17 -11.44 28.01
C THR A 98 9.54 -12.78 27.61
N GLY A 99 9.34 -13.01 26.29
CA GLY A 99 8.76 -14.26 25.80
C GLY A 99 8.41 -14.14 24.32
N SER A 100 7.57 -15.04 23.85
CA SER A 100 7.06 -15.02 22.47
C SER A 100 5.56 -15.26 22.45
N VAL A 101 4.90 -14.71 21.43
CA VAL A 101 3.50 -14.97 21.11
C VAL A 101 3.47 -15.58 19.72
N ILE A 102 2.93 -16.79 19.62
CA ILE A 102 2.76 -17.53 18.37
C ILE A 102 1.28 -17.87 18.21
N VAL A 103 0.68 -17.46 17.11
CA VAL A 103 -0.73 -17.70 16.81
C VAL A 103 -0.83 -18.45 15.50
N GLY A 104 -0.80 -19.78 15.57
CA GLY A 104 -1.09 -20.68 14.44
C GLY A 104 -2.55 -21.15 14.41
N GLY A 105 -3.28 -20.97 15.52
CA GLY A 105 -4.69 -21.27 15.68
C GLY A 105 -5.60 -20.07 15.44
N SER A 106 -6.85 -20.15 15.89
CA SER A 106 -7.83 -19.07 15.74
C SER A 106 -8.07 -18.30 17.05
N ILE A 107 -8.21 -16.97 16.95
CA ILE A 107 -8.70 -16.11 18.03
C ILE A 107 -9.94 -15.38 17.52
N THR A 108 -11.09 -15.66 18.14
CA THR A 108 -12.36 -15.05 17.77
C THR A 108 -12.97 -14.32 18.97
N VAL A 109 -13.28 -13.04 18.81
CA VAL A 109 -13.91 -12.21 19.83
C VAL A 109 -15.13 -11.55 19.23
N ASN A 110 -16.27 -12.23 19.36
CA ASN A 110 -17.53 -11.81 18.71
C ASN A 110 -18.33 -10.84 19.54
N ASP A 111 -19.10 -10.02 18.86
CA ASP A 111 -20.11 -9.14 19.46
C ASP A 111 -21.35 -9.94 19.93
N THR A 112 -22.23 -9.24 20.62
CA THR A 112 -23.59 -9.71 20.96
C THR A 112 -24.56 -9.59 19.80
N LEU A 113 -24.24 -8.77 18.78
CA LEU A 113 -25.02 -8.63 17.55
C LEU A 113 -24.89 -9.91 16.71
N GLU A 114 -26.01 -10.49 16.38
CA GLU A 114 -26.04 -11.69 15.50
C GLU A 114 -26.54 -11.32 14.11
N THR A 115 -26.11 -12.04 13.08
CA THR A 115 -26.61 -11.83 11.71
C THR A 115 -28.14 -11.92 11.63
N ALA A 116 -28.76 -12.69 12.51
CA ALA A 116 -30.23 -12.78 12.59
C ALA A 116 -30.91 -11.51 13.14
N ASP A 117 -30.13 -10.63 13.78
CA ASP A 117 -30.64 -9.35 14.31
C ASP A 117 -30.60 -8.24 13.26
N ILE A 118 -29.78 -8.42 12.22
CA ILE A 118 -29.70 -7.51 11.08
C ILE A 118 -30.82 -7.88 10.10
N LYS A 119 -31.71 -6.98 9.83
CA LYS A 119 -32.90 -7.19 9.01
C LYS A 119 -33.13 -6.01 8.10
N ASP A 120 -33.79 -6.27 7.00
CA ASP A 120 -34.50 -5.28 6.20
C ASP A 120 -35.67 -4.75 7.02
N THR A 121 -35.54 -3.54 7.58
CA THR A 121 -36.52 -2.95 8.51
C THR A 121 -37.51 -2.02 7.83
N ASP A 122 -37.19 -1.51 6.64
CA ASP A 122 -38.05 -0.63 5.85
C ASP A 122 -38.63 -1.31 4.61
N GLY A 123 -38.14 -2.48 4.23
CA GLY A 123 -38.74 -3.35 3.20
C GLY A 123 -38.27 -3.02 1.79
N ASP A 124 -37.05 -2.48 1.65
CA ASP A 124 -36.50 -2.08 0.36
C ASP A 124 -35.52 -3.11 -0.22
N GLY A 125 -35.23 -4.19 0.51
CA GLY A 125 -34.46 -5.35 0.05
C GLY A 125 -33.00 -5.35 0.47
N ASP A 126 -32.56 -4.38 1.28
CA ASP A 126 -31.23 -4.38 1.89
C ASP A 126 -31.25 -4.76 3.38
N LEU A 127 -30.12 -4.68 4.06
CA LEU A 127 -29.97 -5.03 5.46
C LEU A 127 -29.60 -3.81 6.29
N ASP A 128 -30.52 -3.39 7.15
CA ASP A 128 -30.34 -2.27 8.03
C ASP A 128 -29.54 -2.59 9.30
N GLY A 129 -28.90 -1.58 9.84
CA GLY A 129 -28.36 -1.60 11.17
C GLY A 129 -26.83 -1.55 11.25
N PRO A 130 -26.27 -1.52 12.47
CA PRO A 130 -24.84 -1.33 12.67
C PRO A 130 -24.03 -2.58 12.34
N PHE A 131 -22.76 -2.42 12.01
CA PHE A 131 -21.81 -3.53 11.86
C PHE A 131 -21.46 -4.22 13.18
N ALA A 132 -21.51 -3.49 14.28
CA ALA A 132 -21.31 -3.98 15.65
C ALA A 132 -21.95 -3.05 16.67
N THR A 133 -22.33 -3.59 17.83
CA THR A 133 -22.94 -2.83 18.94
C THR A 133 -22.01 -2.66 20.14
N GLY A 134 -21.13 -3.63 20.41
CA GLY A 134 -20.19 -3.55 21.53
C GLY A 134 -18.90 -2.82 21.19
N THR A 135 -18.01 -2.63 22.17
CA THR A 135 -16.82 -1.79 22.00
C THR A 135 -15.59 -2.31 22.74
N GLY A 136 -14.41 -1.91 22.23
CA GLY A 136 -13.14 -2.07 22.95
C GLY A 136 -12.65 -3.52 23.02
N ARG A 137 -12.95 -4.36 22.04
CA ARG A 137 -12.56 -5.76 21.98
C ARG A 137 -11.22 -5.93 21.27
N TYR A 138 -10.45 -6.93 21.69
CA TYR A 138 -9.11 -7.21 21.15
C TYR A 138 -8.93 -8.70 20.89
N GLY A 139 -8.36 -9.03 19.74
CA GLY A 139 -7.88 -10.38 19.47
C GLY A 139 -6.59 -10.63 20.25
N VAL A 140 -5.52 -9.91 19.90
CA VAL A 140 -4.24 -9.85 20.63
C VAL A 140 -3.98 -8.42 21.07
N ARG A 141 -3.67 -8.22 22.36
CA ARG A 141 -3.36 -6.89 22.90
C ARG A 141 -2.06 -6.90 23.68
N VAL A 142 -1.09 -6.08 23.27
CA VAL A 142 0.17 -5.84 24.00
C VAL A 142 0.07 -4.51 24.71
N THR A 143 0.08 -4.50 26.05
CA THR A 143 -0.12 -3.27 26.83
C THR A 143 0.72 -3.26 28.10
N GLY A 144 0.97 -2.07 28.65
CA GLY A 144 1.73 -1.86 29.87
C GLY A 144 2.66 -0.66 29.76
N ALA A 145 3.19 -0.21 30.92
CA ALA A 145 4.10 0.93 30.98
C ALA A 145 5.55 0.58 30.56
N SER A 146 5.92 -0.70 30.62
CA SER A 146 7.25 -1.19 30.26
C SER A 146 7.19 -1.96 28.93
N PRO A 147 8.29 -2.05 28.17
CA PRO A 147 8.32 -2.82 26.94
C PRO A 147 8.04 -4.30 27.14
N PHE A 148 7.38 -4.94 26.19
CA PHE A 148 7.45 -6.38 26.03
C PHE A 148 8.69 -6.72 25.17
N THR A 149 9.48 -7.71 25.59
CA THR A 149 10.68 -8.14 24.86
C THR A 149 10.45 -9.50 24.25
N GLY A 150 10.45 -9.56 22.90
CA GLY A 150 10.22 -10.79 22.13
C GLY A 150 9.40 -10.52 20.87
N ASN A 151 9.06 -11.56 20.14
CA ASN A 151 8.36 -11.44 18.88
C ASN A 151 6.88 -11.79 19.02
N ILE A 152 6.07 -11.18 18.16
CA ILE A 152 4.66 -11.54 17.97
C ILE A 152 4.52 -12.05 16.55
N LEU A 153 4.08 -13.29 16.42
CA LEU A 153 3.89 -13.99 15.15
C LEU A 153 2.45 -14.48 15.05
N VAL A 154 1.76 -14.09 14.00
CA VAL A 154 0.57 -14.77 13.50
C VAL A 154 1.02 -15.62 12.31
N GLU A 155 1.04 -16.93 12.48
CA GLU A 155 1.48 -17.86 11.42
C GLU A 155 0.51 -17.88 10.23
N GLY A 156 0.91 -18.42 9.09
CA GLY A 156 0.07 -18.52 7.90
C GLY A 156 -1.28 -19.23 8.10
N THR A 157 -1.35 -20.16 9.07
CA THR A 157 -2.61 -20.82 9.48
C THR A 157 -3.38 -20.06 10.55
N GLY A 158 -2.77 -19.03 11.15
CA GLY A 158 -3.36 -18.23 12.22
C GLY A 158 -4.49 -17.33 11.71
N ALA A 159 -5.54 -17.19 12.51
CA ALA A 159 -6.67 -16.34 12.18
C ALA A 159 -7.14 -15.54 13.40
N ILE A 160 -7.26 -14.23 13.24
CA ILE A 160 -7.79 -13.33 14.28
C ILE A 160 -9.03 -12.63 13.71
N ALA A 161 -10.17 -12.79 14.37
CA ALA A 161 -11.42 -12.14 14.01
C ALA A 161 -12.01 -11.42 15.23
N VAL A 162 -12.29 -10.13 15.06
CA VAL A 162 -12.86 -9.30 16.13
C VAL A 162 -14.06 -8.53 15.61
N GLU A 163 -15.15 -8.54 16.37
CA GLU A 163 -16.34 -7.74 16.13
C GLU A 163 -16.56 -6.77 17.28
N GLY A 164 -16.71 -5.50 16.97
CA GLY A 164 -16.93 -4.41 17.93
C GLY A 164 -16.45 -3.08 17.41
N ASN A 165 -17.09 -2.00 17.87
CA ASN A 165 -16.65 -0.63 17.60
C ASN A 165 -15.40 -0.31 18.45
N ASN A 166 -14.51 0.56 17.97
CA ASN A 166 -13.24 0.87 18.64
C ASN A 166 -12.49 -0.40 19.06
N SER A 167 -12.44 -1.40 18.17
CA SER A 167 -11.93 -2.74 18.44
C SER A 167 -10.78 -3.10 17.51
N TYR A 168 -9.93 -4.04 17.95
CA TYR A 168 -8.66 -4.27 17.27
C TYR A 168 -8.37 -5.77 17.13
N GLY A 169 -8.01 -6.21 15.93
CA GLY A 169 -7.57 -7.57 15.71
C GLY A 169 -6.26 -7.82 16.47
N LEU A 170 -5.22 -7.05 16.16
CA LEU A 170 -3.94 -7.05 16.84
C LEU A 170 -3.57 -5.62 17.23
N SER A 171 -3.35 -5.34 18.51
CA SER A 171 -3.01 -4.03 19.04
C SER A 171 -1.71 -4.07 19.83
N VAL A 172 -0.70 -3.26 19.43
CA VAL A 172 0.55 -3.05 20.17
C VAL A 172 0.53 -1.65 20.77
N GLU A 173 0.26 -1.55 22.08
CA GLU A 173 0.10 -0.29 22.79
C GLU A 173 1.31 0.06 23.65
N SER A 174 2.07 -0.93 24.13
CA SER A 174 3.37 -0.73 24.78
C SER A 174 4.51 -0.94 23.78
N ALA A 175 5.72 -0.48 24.13
CA ALA A 175 6.88 -0.74 23.31
C ALA A 175 7.11 -2.26 23.13
N LEU A 176 7.43 -2.66 21.90
CA LEU A 176 7.81 -4.03 21.53
C LEU A 176 9.29 -4.05 21.18
N ASN A 177 10.12 -4.67 22.05
CA ASN A 177 11.53 -4.94 21.76
C ASN A 177 11.62 -6.27 20.98
N GLY A 178 11.34 -6.22 19.69
CA GLY A 178 11.26 -7.37 18.81
C GLY A 178 10.58 -6.99 17.50
N LYS A 179 10.09 -7.97 16.76
CA LYS A 179 9.36 -7.78 15.52
C LYS A 179 7.91 -8.21 15.63
N LEU A 180 7.08 -7.61 14.79
CA LEU A 180 5.69 -7.99 14.59
C LEU A 180 5.55 -8.63 13.22
N GLN A 181 5.12 -9.90 13.16
CA GLN A 181 4.85 -10.61 11.91
C GLN A 181 3.41 -11.10 11.88
N SER A 182 2.70 -10.82 10.80
CA SER A 182 1.34 -11.33 10.54
C SER A 182 1.31 -11.98 9.17
N LEU A 183 1.41 -13.32 9.14
CA LEU A 183 1.42 -14.13 7.93
C LEU A 183 0.05 -14.74 7.64
N GLY A 184 -0.88 -14.70 8.61
CA GLY A 184 -2.21 -15.26 8.55
C GLY A 184 -3.30 -14.24 8.23
N THR A 185 -4.50 -14.50 8.74
CA THR A 185 -5.66 -13.63 8.53
C THR A 185 -5.95 -12.79 9.76
N VAL A 186 -6.13 -11.46 9.57
CA VAL A 186 -6.60 -10.57 10.63
C VAL A 186 -7.79 -9.75 10.11
N ARG A 187 -8.93 -9.90 10.76
CA ARG A 187 -10.17 -9.22 10.39
C ARG A 187 -10.78 -8.47 11.56
N VAL A 188 -11.27 -7.26 11.30
CA VAL A 188 -12.09 -6.50 12.23
C VAL A 188 -13.39 -6.05 11.57
N THR A 189 -14.49 -6.08 12.33
CA THR A 189 -15.79 -5.56 11.92
C THR A 189 -16.32 -4.64 13.00
N GLY A 190 -16.55 -3.37 12.67
CA GLY A 190 -17.05 -2.33 13.57
C GLY A 190 -16.45 -0.97 13.29
N ASN A 191 -17.13 0.07 13.69
CA ASN A 191 -16.75 1.46 13.45
C ASN A 191 -15.52 1.86 14.28
N ASP A 192 -14.68 2.76 13.74
CA ASP A 192 -13.49 3.32 14.39
C ASP A 192 -12.49 2.23 14.85
N SER A 193 -12.44 1.13 14.13
CA SER A 193 -11.67 -0.07 14.46
C SER A 193 -10.47 -0.25 13.54
N ALA A 194 -9.49 -1.08 13.94
CA ALA A 194 -8.39 -1.44 13.05
C ALA A 194 -8.06 -2.93 13.15
N ALA A 195 -7.77 -3.57 11.99
CA ALA A 195 -7.36 -4.96 12.03
C ALA A 195 -5.99 -5.10 12.71
N ILE A 196 -5.00 -4.26 12.34
CA ILE A 196 -3.71 -4.17 13.02
C ILE A 196 -3.45 -2.71 13.41
N ARG A 197 -3.12 -2.46 14.67
CA ARG A 197 -2.79 -1.12 15.18
C ARG A 197 -1.54 -1.16 16.06
N THR A 198 -0.63 -0.21 15.85
CA THR A 198 0.53 -0.02 16.71
C THR A 198 0.59 1.42 17.18
N THR A 199 0.45 1.64 18.49
CA THR A 199 0.66 2.95 19.12
C THR A 199 1.94 2.99 19.93
N GLY A 200 2.40 1.82 20.42
CA GLY A 200 3.73 1.64 20.99
C GLY A 200 4.79 1.47 19.90
N PRO A 201 6.04 1.92 20.15
CA PRO A 201 7.13 1.72 19.21
C PRO A 201 7.53 0.23 19.10
N ILE A 202 7.95 -0.18 17.91
CA ILE A 202 8.46 -1.52 17.60
C ILE A 202 9.92 -1.38 17.21
N SER A 203 10.84 -2.11 17.86
CA SER A 203 12.28 -1.97 17.60
C SER A 203 12.73 -2.67 16.31
N GLY A 204 12.05 -3.74 15.91
CA GLY A 204 12.32 -4.50 14.68
C GLY A 204 11.42 -4.11 13.53
N ASN A 205 11.27 -5.04 12.59
CA ASN A 205 10.36 -4.91 11.45
C ASN A 205 8.90 -5.10 11.83
N VAL A 206 8.03 -4.59 10.96
CA VAL A 206 6.62 -4.99 10.88
C VAL A 206 6.44 -5.65 9.52
N ASP A 207 6.27 -7.00 9.53
CA ASP A 207 6.19 -7.82 8.34
C ASP A 207 4.76 -8.36 8.20
N LEU A 208 4.08 -8.00 7.12
CA LEU A 208 2.68 -8.31 6.88
C LEU A 208 2.54 -9.13 5.59
N ALA A 209 2.20 -10.41 5.73
CA ALA A 209 1.77 -11.29 4.65
C ALA A 209 0.38 -11.86 4.98
N GLY A 210 -0.29 -12.51 4.04
CA GLY A 210 -1.63 -13.05 4.28
C GLY A 210 -2.76 -12.03 4.00
N SER A 211 -3.84 -12.04 4.77
CA SER A 211 -5.04 -11.24 4.50
C SER A 211 -5.44 -10.38 5.68
N ILE A 212 -5.60 -9.08 5.44
CA ILE A 212 -5.99 -8.11 6.46
C ILE A 212 -7.24 -7.37 5.98
N SER A 213 -8.31 -7.33 6.77
CA SER A 213 -9.53 -6.64 6.38
C SER A 213 -10.18 -5.88 7.54
N ALA A 214 -10.73 -4.71 7.20
CA ALA A 214 -11.48 -3.87 8.11
C ALA A 214 -12.80 -3.42 7.47
N LEU A 215 -13.90 -3.63 8.19
CA LEU A 215 -15.24 -3.28 7.75
C LEU A 215 -15.92 -2.41 8.81
N GLY A 216 -16.37 -1.22 8.43
CA GLY A 216 -17.08 -0.27 9.29
C GLY A 216 -16.71 1.18 8.99
N ALA A 217 -17.46 2.14 9.51
CA ALA A 217 -17.13 3.56 9.38
C ALA A 217 -15.78 3.83 10.04
N ASN A 218 -14.89 4.56 9.34
CA ASN A 218 -13.51 4.86 9.74
C ASN A 218 -12.64 3.62 10.07
N ALA A 219 -13.08 2.41 9.72
CA ALA A 219 -12.32 1.19 9.97
C ALA A 219 -11.08 1.13 9.09
N THR A 220 -9.92 0.83 9.68
CA THR A 220 -8.60 0.85 9.06
C THR A 220 -8.00 -0.56 9.01
N GLY A 221 -7.43 -0.96 7.87
CA GLY A 221 -6.76 -2.26 7.78
C GLY A 221 -5.53 -2.31 8.68
N VAL A 222 -4.54 -1.43 8.43
CA VAL A 222 -3.30 -1.32 9.21
C VAL A 222 -3.07 0.13 9.61
N SER A 223 -2.85 0.39 10.91
CA SER A 223 -2.54 1.72 11.45
C SER A 223 -1.23 1.70 12.24
N ILE A 224 -0.18 2.28 11.70
CA ILE A 224 1.13 2.43 12.32
C ILE A 224 1.22 3.84 12.92
N GLU A 225 1.05 3.95 14.23
CA GLU A 225 1.06 5.23 14.99
C GLU A 225 2.25 5.33 15.95
N GLY A 226 2.95 4.22 16.22
CA GLY A 226 4.21 4.15 16.96
C GLY A 226 5.39 3.95 16.02
N ASP A 227 6.57 4.47 16.38
CA ASP A 227 7.78 4.36 15.56
C ASP A 227 8.18 2.91 15.30
N VAL A 228 8.62 2.61 14.09
CA VAL A 228 9.16 1.31 13.67
C VAL A 228 10.66 1.46 13.44
N GLY A 229 11.46 0.74 14.23
CA GLY A 229 12.92 0.76 14.15
C GLY A 229 13.49 0.04 12.94
N GLY A 230 12.75 -0.91 12.38
CA GLY A 230 13.04 -1.58 11.12
C GLY A 230 12.21 -1.04 9.95
N ALA A 231 11.88 -1.89 9.00
CA ALA A 231 11.02 -1.60 7.86
C ALA A 231 9.56 -2.01 8.12
N LEU A 232 8.63 -1.38 7.40
CA LEU A 232 7.29 -1.88 7.19
C LEU A 232 7.26 -2.59 5.84
N LYS A 233 7.15 -3.93 5.87
CA LYS A 233 7.07 -4.75 4.67
C LYS A 233 5.66 -5.32 4.51
N ILE A 234 5.10 -5.21 3.32
CA ILE A 234 3.73 -5.62 3.02
C ILE A 234 3.76 -6.56 1.81
N HIS A 235 3.43 -7.84 2.05
CA HIS A 235 3.19 -8.90 1.08
C HIS A 235 1.75 -9.42 1.17
N SER A 236 0.84 -8.60 1.72
CA SER A 236 -0.52 -9.00 2.05
C SER A 236 -1.56 -8.33 1.17
N SER A 237 -2.75 -8.92 1.14
CA SER A 237 -3.97 -8.24 0.73
C SER A 237 -4.52 -7.46 1.92
N VAL A 238 -4.58 -6.12 1.81
CA VAL A 238 -5.15 -5.23 2.83
C VAL A 238 -6.35 -4.51 2.25
N VAL A 239 -7.53 -4.72 2.83
CA VAL A 239 -8.79 -4.10 2.38
C VAL A 239 -9.46 -3.35 3.51
N ALA A 240 -9.87 -2.10 3.26
CA ALA A 240 -10.71 -1.33 4.18
C ALA A 240 -11.92 -0.76 3.45
N THR A 241 -13.09 -0.85 4.08
CA THR A 241 -14.34 -0.29 3.56
C THR A 241 -15.32 0.00 4.70
N GLY A 242 -16.17 1.00 4.49
CA GLY A 242 -17.37 1.21 5.30
C GLY A 242 -18.62 0.70 4.59
N TYR A 243 -18.51 0.30 3.34
CA TYR A 243 -19.66 -0.16 2.56
C TYR A 243 -20.07 -1.57 2.93
N ARG A 244 -21.36 -1.78 3.12
CA ARG A 244 -21.97 -3.11 3.27
C ARG A 244 -21.89 -3.88 1.95
N TYR A 245 -22.20 -3.21 0.86
CA TYR A 245 -22.18 -3.79 -0.49
C TYR A 245 -20.97 -3.30 -1.27
N THR A 246 -19.95 -4.13 -1.41
CA THR A 246 -18.72 -3.83 -2.15
C THR A 246 -18.81 -4.11 -3.65
N THR A 247 -19.95 -4.65 -4.09
CA THR A 247 -20.37 -4.73 -5.49
C THR A 247 -21.64 -3.93 -5.62
N PRO A 248 -21.66 -2.78 -6.33
CA PRO A 248 -22.86 -1.97 -6.47
C PRO A 248 -24.01 -2.78 -7.06
N PRO A 249 -25.20 -2.75 -6.45
CA PRO A 249 -26.38 -3.33 -7.05
C PRO A 249 -26.70 -2.65 -8.39
N PRO A 250 -27.49 -3.30 -9.26
CA PRO A 250 -27.86 -2.73 -10.55
C PRO A 250 -28.75 -1.49 -10.37
N ALA A 251 -28.63 -0.57 -11.31
CA ALA A 251 -29.61 0.52 -11.39
C ALA A 251 -31.01 -0.04 -11.68
N ARG A 252 -32.03 0.55 -11.03
CA ARG A 252 -33.41 0.14 -11.25
C ARG A 252 -33.82 0.34 -12.73
N PRO A 253 -34.34 -0.68 -13.42
CA PRO A 253 -34.80 -0.51 -14.78
C PRO A 253 -36.00 0.45 -14.86
N THR A 254 -36.01 1.29 -15.89
CA THR A 254 -37.10 2.29 -16.10
C THR A 254 -38.43 1.71 -16.56
N THR A 255 -38.47 0.42 -16.91
CA THR A 255 -39.68 -0.28 -17.39
C THR A 255 -39.74 -1.66 -16.77
N GLY A 256 -40.95 -2.06 -16.33
CA GLY A 256 -41.22 -3.35 -15.71
C GLY A 256 -41.82 -3.21 -14.31
N THR A 257 -42.30 -4.33 -13.76
CA THR A 257 -42.67 -4.45 -12.34
C THR A 257 -41.59 -5.30 -11.66
N PHE A 258 -40.96 -4.78 -10.64
CA PHE A 258 -39.87 -5.44 -9.90
C PHE A 258 -40.35 -5.71 -8.48
N ASP A 259 -39.95 -6.84 -7.93
CA ASP A 259 -40.21 -7.20 -6.54
C ASP A 259 -38.99 -6.70 -5.70
N ASN A 260 -39.19 -5.60 -4.99
CA ASN A 260 -38.16 -5.01 -4.12
C ASN A 260 -37.76 -5.93 -2.97
N ALA A 261 -38.62 -6.85 -2.57
CA ALA A 261 -38.30 -7.82 -1.51
C ALA A 261 -37.31 -8.91 -1.94
N THR A 262 -36.97 -9.00 -3.23
CA THR A 262 -36.11 -10.04 -3.78
C THR A 262 -34.93 -9.50 -4.59
N THR A 263 -34.94 -8.22 -4.96
CA THR A 263 -33.90 -7.60 -5.81
C THR A 263 -33.55 -6.22 -5.28
N LEU A 264 -32.34 -6.11 -4.70
CA LEU A 264 -31.76 -4.84 -4.27
C LEU A 264 -31.36 -4.01 -5.50
N PHE A 265 -31.68 -2.72 -5.49
CA PHE A 265 -31.30 -1.75 -6.51
C PHE A 265 -30.44 -0.62 -5.90
N LEU A 266 -29.67 0.05 -6.76
CA LEU A 266 -28.75 1.12 -6.36
C LEU A 266 -29.45 2.31 -5.68
N ASP A 267 -30.71 2.59 -6.01
CA ASP A 267 -31.52 3.68 -5.46
C ASP A 267 -32.22 3.30 -4.15
N GLU A 268 -32.02 2.08 -3.66
CA GLU A 268 -32.51 1.57 -2.38
C GLU A 268 -31.44 1.62 -1.28
N LEU A 269 -30.15 1.77 -1.65
CA LEU A 269 -29.06 1.91 -0.68
C LEU A 269 -29.21 3.22 0.10
N ASP A 270 -29.12 3.14 1.39
CA ASP A 270 -29.22 4.27 2.29
C ASP A 270 -27.91 4.63 3.04
N ALA A 271 -28.00 5.39 4.13
CA ALA A 271 -26.83 5.98 4.78
C ALA A 271 -25.97 4.96 5.52
N ASP A 272 -26.51 3.85 6.01
CA ASP A 272 -25.73 2.84 6.73
C ASP A 272 -25.04 1.86 5.80
N ASP A 273 -25.52 1.71 4.56
CA ASP A 273 -24.83 0.96 3.51
C ASP A 273 -23.64 1.73 2.92
N LEU A 274 -23.75 3.05 2.89
CA LEU A 274 -22.79 3.95 2.25
C LEU A 274 -21.79 4.57 3.24
N LEU A 275 -21.58 3.96 4.40
CA LEU A 275 -20.60 4.39 5.37
C LEU A 275 -19.18 4.41 4.78
N GLN A 276 -18.39 5.41 5.13
CA GLN A 276 -17.03 5.55 4.63
C GLN A 276 -16.02 4.86 5.54
N GLY A 277 -15.25 3.91 4.99
CA GLY A 277 -14.10 3.30 5.68
C GLY A 277 -12.95 4.28 5.91
N GLY A 278 -11.99 3.87 6.71
CA GLY A 278 -10.70 4.53 6.85
C GLY A 278 -9.70 4.09 5.77
N PRO A 279 -8.44 4.57 5.83
CA PRO A 279 -7.37 4.08 4.95
C PRO A 279 -7.15 2.58 5.09
N ALA A 280 -6.84 1.89 3.98
CA ALA A 280 -6.45 0.49 4.10
C ALA A 280 -5.13 0.35 4.86
N VAL A 281 -4.14 1.21 4.57
CA VAL A 281 -2.90 1.33 5.34
C VAL A 281 -2.64 2.79 5.69
N ARG A 282 -2.40 3.05 6.99
CA ARG A 282 -1.99 4.35 7.51
C ARG A 282 -0.63 4.25 8.18
N VAL A 283 0.28 5.15 7.81
CA VAL A 283 1.60 5.32 8.45
C VAL A 283 1.68 6.72 9.04
N GLY A 284 1.48 6.82 10.35
CA GLY A 284 1.44 8.08 11.12
C GLY A 284 2.65 8.30 12.03
N ALA A 285 3.69 7.47 11.93
CA ALA A 285 4.91 7.52 12.73
C ALA A 285 6.15 7.23 11.86
N ASN A 286 7.34 7.35 12.45
CA ASN A 286 8.60 7.08 11.73
C ASN A 286 8.76 5.58 11.42
N VAL A 287 9.29 5.27 10.24
CA VAL A 287 9.68 3.92 9.84
C VAL A 287 11.13 3.97 9.38
N ALA A 288 12.05 3.53 10.23
CA ALA A 288 13.48 3.75 10.01
C ALA A 288 14.02 3.02 8.77
N GLY A 289 13.51 1.85 8.46
CA GLY A 289 13.85 1.05 7.28
C GLY A 289 12.95 1.32 6.06
N GLY A 290 12.08 2.35 6.11
CA GLY A 290 11.18 2.67 5.00
C GLY A 290 9.99 1.74 4.86
N VAL A 291 9.20 1.96 3.80
CA VAL A 291 7.98 1.19 3.48
C VAL A 291 8.17 0.47 2.16
N LEU A 292 8.02 -0.84 2.18
CA LEU A 292 8.09 -1.72 1.02
C LEU A 292 6.77 -2.46 0.83
N LEU A 293 6.15 -2.26 -0.32
CA LEU A 293 5.08 -3.12 -0.83
C LEU A 293 5.72 -4.02 -1.87
N ASP A 294 5.80 -5.32 -1.59
CA ASP A 294 6.53 -6.21 -2.48
C ASP A 294 5.61 -7.16 -3.26
N LYS A 295 6.18 -7.81 -4.23
CA LYS A 295 5.54 -8.86 -5.03
C LYS A 295 6.00 -10.21 -4.48
N ALA A 296 5.15 -11.23 -4.63
CA ALA A 296 5.58 -12.60 -4.37
C ALA A 296 6.74 -12.98 -5.30
N LEU A 297 7.71 -13.69 -4.75
CA LEU A 297 8.77 -14.30 -5.55
C LEU A 297 8.17 -15.42 -6.40
N ALA A 298 8.03 -15.19 -7.68
CA ALA A 298 7.53 -16.18 -8.63
C ALA A 298 8.71 -16.94 -9.27
N TYR A 299 9.28 -17.90 -8.55
CA TYR A 299 10.14 -18.90 -9.20
C TYR A 299 9.30 -20.12 -9.59
N SER A 300 9.11 -20.31 -10.91
CA SER A 300 8.70 -21.60 -11.44
C SER A 300 9.92 -22.55 -11.42
N GLU A 301 9.71 -23.89 -11.45
CA GLU A 301 10.82 -24.83 -11.65
C GLU A 301 11.67 -24.49 -12.89
N ALA A 302 11.05 -23.94 -13.92
CA ALA A 302 11.74 -23.44 -15.12
C ALA A 302 12.61 -22.20 -14.81
N GLY A 303 12.22 -21.35 -13.86
CA GLY A 303 13.02 -20.20 -13.40
C GLY A 303 14.26 -20.63 -12.63
N ILE A 304 14.14 -21.64 -11.76
CA ILE A 304 15.27 -22.19 -11.00
C ILE A 304 16.35 -22.79 -11.91
N GLU A 305 15.97 -23.40 -13.01
CA GLU A 305 16.89 -24.00 -14.01
C GLU A 305 17.35 -22.99 -15.08
N GLY A 306 16.84 -21.73 -15.05
CA GLY A 306 17.27 -20.62 -15.87
C GLY A 306 18.60 -20.02 -15.39
N ASP A 307 19.13 -19.09 -16.14
CA ASP A 307 20.31 -18.27 -15.88
C ASP A 307 19.96 -16.88 -16.41
N ASP A 308 19.33 -16.06 -15.57
CA ASP A 308 18.68 -14.81 -15.99
C ASP A 308 19.69 -13.69 -16.22
N ASP A 309 20.77 -13.65 -15.44
CA ASP A 309 21.85 -12.67 -15.57
C ASP A 309 22.97 -13.12 -16.52
N LYS A 310 22.94 -14.40 -16.93
CA LYS A 310 23.86 -15.04 -17.90
C LYS A 310 25.31 -15.08 -17.42
N ASP A 311 25.51 -15.25 -16.15
CA ASP A 311 26.84 -15.40 -15.56
C ASP A 311 27.37 -16.85 -15.62
N GLY A 312 26.52 -17.81 -15.99
CA GLY A 312 26.81 -19.24 -16.12
C GLY A 312 26.47 -20.06 -14.88
N VAL A 313 25.89 -19.44 -13.86
CA VAL A 313 25.28 -20.11 -12.71
C VAL A 313 23.76 -20.16 -12.95
N LYS A 314 23.11 -21.22 -12.55
CA LYS A 314 21.64 -21.26 -12.64
C LYS A 314 21.04 -20.52 -11.46
N ASN A 315 19.92 -19.82 -11.67
CA ASN A 315 19.20 -19.07 -10.64
C ASN A 315 18.97 -19.88 -9.34
N GLY A 316 18.71 -21.18 -9.45
CA GLY A 316 18.55 -22.05 -8.29
C GLY A 316 19.85 -22.46 -7.61
N ASP A 317 21.01 -22.25 -8.22
CA ASP A 317 22.33 -22.51 -7.66
C ASP A 317 23.01 -21.22 -7.12
N GLU A 318 22.37 -20.08 -7.31
CA GLU A 318 22.72 -18.79 -6.72
C GLU A 318 22.26 -18.73 -5.25
N ASP A 319 22.68 -17.70 -4.56
CA ASP A 319 22.41 -17.36 -3.17
C ASP A 319 22.11 -15.86 -3.15
N ASP A 320 20.82 -15.52 -3.41
CA ASP A 320 20.40 -14.15 -3.70
C ASP A 320 20.51 -13.21 -2.48
N ASP A 321 20.34 -13.75 -1.27
CA ASP A 321 20.41 -12.97 -0.04
C ASP A 321 21.77 -13.07 0.69
N GLY A 322 22.61 -14.02 0.27
CA GLY A 322 23.97 -14.20 0.80
C GLY A 322 24.01 -14.91 2.15
N ASP A 323 22.99 -15.66 2.52
CA ASP A 323 22.92 -16.39 3.80
C ASP A 323 23.66 -17.73 3.77
N GLY A 324 24.09 -18.19 2.61
CA GLY A 324 24.82 -19.44 2.37
C GLY A 324 23.92 -20.61 2.00
N ILE A 325 22.63 -20.41 1.84
CA ILE A 325 21.67 -21.41 1.33
C ILE A 325 21.41 -21.08 -0.14
N LYS A 326 21.42 -22.09 -1.00
CA LYS A 326 21.11 -21.88 -2.41
C LYS A 326 19.62 -21.64 -2.61
N ASN A 327 19.23 -20.78 -3.55
CA ASN A 327 17.85 -20.42 -3.86
C ASN A 327 16.90 -21.63 -3.99
N ARG A 328 17.38 -22.78 -4.50
CA ARG A 328 16.56 -24.00 -4.63
C ARG A 328 16.21 -24.67 -3.30
N ASP A 329 17.01 -24.47 -2.27
CA ASP A 329 16.87 -25.08 -0.95
C ASP A 329 16.48 -24.05 0.12
N ASP A 330 16.38 -22.77 -0.27
CA ASP A 330 16.12 -21.64 0.59
C ASP A 330 14.60 -21.39 0.69
N PRO A 331 14.02 -21.39 1.89
CA PRO A 331 12.62 -21.04 2.10
C PRO A 331 12.34 -19.52 2.08
N ASP A 332 13.36 -18.65 2.11
CA ASP A 332 13.28 -17.18 2.19
C ASP A 332 14.39 -16.56 1.33
N ARG A 333 14.29 -16.80 0.01
CA ARG A 333 15.34 -16.54 -0.98
C ARG A 333 15.80 -15.09 -1.12
N ASP A 334 14.98 -14.14 -0.75
CA ASP A 334 15.37 -12.71 -0.77
C ASP A 334 15.80 -12.19 0.62
N GLY A 335 15.84 -13.08 1.63
CA GLY A 335 16.31 -12.76 2.98
C GLY A 335 15.47 -11.69 3.68
N ASP A 336 14.24 -11.52 3.26
CA ASP A 336 13.38 -10.46 3.78
C ASP A 336 12.76 -10.81 5.14
N GLY A 337 12.82 -12.09 5.52
CA GLY A 337 12.33 -12.63 6.77
C GLY A 337 10.88 -13.13 6.70
N ILE A 338 10.29 -13.18 5.51
CA ILE A 338 8.99 -13.78 5.21
C ILE A 338 9.25 -15.01 4.33
N PRO A 339 8.84 -16.22 4.73
CA PRO A 339 9.03 -17.37 3.86
C PRO A 339 8.32 -17.22 2.52
N ASP A 340 8.99 -17.51 1.40
CA ASP A 340 8.44 -17.44 0.03
C ASP A 340 7.04 -18.09 -0.10
N ALA A 341 6.82 -19.21 0.60
CA ALA A 341 5.52 -19.89 0.59
C ALA A 341 4.38 -19.09 1.25
N SER A 342 4.72 -18.08 2.04
CA SER A 342 3.76 -17.17 2.71
C SER A 342 3.59 -15.84 1.99
N GLU A 343 4.42 -15.60 0.99
CA GLU A 343 4.34 -14.37 0.22
C GLU A 343 3.17 -14.35 -0.76
N THR A 344 2.50 -13.23 -0.80
CA THR A 344 1.56 -12.86 -1.86
C THR A 344 1.95 -11.48 -2.37
N ALA A 345 1.59 -11.17 -3.61
CA ALA A 345 1.81 -9.80 -4.09
C ALA A 345 1.00 -8.81 -3.24
N ALA A 346 1.64 -7.76 -2.77
CA ALA A 346 0.97 -6.72 -1.99
C ALA A 346 -0.20 -6.13 -2.78
N SER A 347 -1.36 -6.07 -2.15
CA SER A 347 -2.57 -5.46 -2.69
C SER A 347 -3.25 -4.64 -1.61
N ILE A 348 -3.20 -3.32 -1.74
CA ILE A 348 -3.84 -2.41 -0.79
C ILE A 348 -5.05 -1.77 -1.45
N THR A 349 -6.23 -1.97 -0.90
CA THR A 349 -7.48 -1.47 -1.48
C THR A 349 -8.32 -0.74 -0.44
N SER A 350 -8.70 0.50 -0.74
CA SER A 350 -9.75 1.23 -0.03
C SER A 350 -10.97 1.38 -0.93
N LEU A 351 -12.13 0.96 -0.42
CA LEU A 351 -13.42 1.26 -1.03
C LEU A 351 -14.09 2.36 -0.21
N GLY A 352 -14.19 3.55 -0.81
CA GLY A 352 -14.67 4.78 -0.18
C GLY A 352 -13.75 5.97 -0.41
N GLY A 353 -14.02 7.08 0.27
CA GLY A 353 -13.29 8.35 0.11
C GLY A 353 -11.89 8.40 0.77
N ALA A 354 -11.56 7.44 1.62
CA ALA A 354 -10.24 7.40 2.26
C ALA A 354 -9.16 6.91 1.28
N PRO A 355 -7.92 7.43 1.37
CA PRO A 355 -6.80 6.92 0.58
C PRO A 355 -6.53 5.44 0.90
N ALA A 356 -6.13 4.66 -0.11
CA ALA A 356 -5.73 3.29 0.15
C ALA A 356 -4.43 3.25 0.99
N LEU A 357 -3.42 4.05 0.63
CA LEU A 357 -2.22 4.27 1.44
C LEU A 357 -2.15 5.74 1.87
N LEU A 358 -2.18 5.97 3.19
CA LEU A 358 -2.02 7.29 3.81
C LEU A 358 -0.72 7.35 4.61
N ILE A 359 0.19 8.27 4.27
CA ILE A 359 1.43 8.53 5.01
C ILE A 359 1.37 9.95 5.57
N GLY A 360 1.42 10.08 6.88
CA GLY A 360 1.40 11.38 7.56
C GLY A 360 0.55 11.39 8.82
N SER A 361 0.73 12.43 9.62
CA SER A 361 0.07 12.60 10.92
C SER A 361 -0.27 14.06 11.17
N THR A 362 -1.34 14.31 11.91
CA THR A 362 -1.69 15.65 12.40
C THR A 362 -0.89 16.05 13.63
N THR A 363 -0.29 15.11 14.32
CA THR A 363 0.39 15.32 15.61
C THR A 363 1.90 15.13 15.54
N ASN A 364 2.40 14.21 14.71
CA ASN A 364 3.79 13.81 14.65
C ASN A 364 4.40 14.10 13.28
N THR A 365 5.64 14.51 13.22
CA THR A 365 6.44 14.42 12.00
C THR A 365 6.63 12.96 11.63
N VAL A 366 6.66 12.65 10.33
CA VAL A 366 6.86 11.30 9.82
C VAL A 366 8.10 11.26 8.96
N THR A 367 9.02 10.36 9.26
CA THR A 367 10.18 10.08 8.42
C THR A 367 10.14 8.63 7.97
N LEU A 368 10.09 8.42 6.67
CA LEU A 368 10.37 7.14 6.06
C LEU A 368 11.85 7.09 5.73
N GLY A 369 12.60 6.24 6.43
CA GLY A 369 13.97 5.90 6.08
C GLY A 369 14.02 5.14 4.77
N ALA A 370 15.20 4.74 4.32
CA ALA A 370 15.34 4.11 3.02
C ALA A 370 15.21 2.59 3.09
N VAL A 371 14.43 2.02 2.18
CA VAL A 371 14.53 0.62 1.75
C VAL A 371 15.65 0.54 0.73
N GLY A 372 16.54 -0.45 0.84
CA GLY A 372 17.66 -0.61 -0.07
C GLY A 372 18.85 0.31 0.23
N THR A 373 19.83 0.32 -0.65
CA THR A 373 21.09 1.08 -0.50
C THR A 373 21.48 1.81 -1.79
N GLY A 374 22.33 2.83 -1.68
CA GLY A 374 22.83 3.60 -2.83
C GLY A 374 21.73 4.26 -3.63
N ASP A 375 21.81 4.20 -4.96
CA ASP A 375 20.84 4.81 -5.88
C ASP A 375 19.49 4.08 -5.91
N ALA A 376 19.41 2.89 -5.31
CA ALA A 376 18.18 2.12 -5.17
C ALA A 376 17.44 2.42 -3.85
N ALA A 377 17.95 3.31 -3.01
CA ALA A 377 17.42 3.64 -1.69
C ALA A 377 16.25 4.63 -1.78
N TYR A 378 15.03 4.16 -1.45
CA TYR A 378 13.81 4.97 -1.46
C TYR A 378 13.02 4.77 -0.16
N GLY A 379 12.38 5.83 0.33
CA GLY A 379 11.57 5.75 1.55
C GLY A 379 10.24 5.01 1.35
N LEU A 380 9.71 5.03 0.12
CA LEU A 380 8.56 4.24 -0.31
C LEU A 380 8.89 3.53 -1.61
N ILE A 381 8.82 2.19 -1.58
CA ILE A 381 8.89 1.34 -2.78
C ILE A 381 7.58 0.59 -2.93
N ASN A 382 6.94 0.71 -4.09
CA ASN A 382 5.75 -0.06 -4.45
C ASN A 382 6.06 -0.99 -5.62
N ARG A 383 6.00 -2.30 -5.40
CA ARG A 383 6.04 -3.36 -6.41
C ARG A 383 4.71 -4.10 -6.54
N GLY A 384 3.78 -3.85 -5.61
CA GLY A 384 2.43 -4.41 -5.59
C GLY A 384 1.40 -3.53 -6.28
N THR A 385 0.16 -3.60 -5.82
CA THR A 385 -0.94 -2.77 -6.29
C THR A 385 -1.56 -1.95 -5.17
N ILE A 386 -1.84 -0.68 -5.45
CA ILE A 386 -2.54 0.23 -4.53
C ILE A 386 -3.75 0.79 -5.26
N VAL A 387 -4.95 0.50 -4.73
CA VAL A 387 -6.22 0.84 -5.38
C VAL A 387 -7.09 1.67 -4.44
N GLY A 388 -7.39 2.89 -4.87
CA GLY A 388 -8.49 3.68 -4.30
C GLY A 388 -9.70 3.59 -5.20
N SER A 389 -10.88 3.35 -4.64
CA SER A 389 -12.13 3.35 -5.40
C SER A 389 -13.22 4.03 -4.60
N GLY A 390 -13.77 5.12 -5.14
CA GLY A 390 -14.97 5.75 -4.56
C GLY A 390 -16.17 4.81 -4.58
N LEU A 391 -16.22 3.88 -5.55
CA LEU A 391 -17.22 2.87 -5.81
C LEU A 391 -18.59 3.47 -6.15
N TYR A 392 -19.13 4.29 -5.28
CA TYR A 392 -20.44 4.94 -5.43
C TYR A 392 -20.31 6.38 -5.96
N SER A 393 -21.37 6.86 -6.62
CA SER A 393 -21.43 8.21 -7.19
C SER A 393 -21.21 9.29 -6.12
N GLY A 394 -20.42 10.32 -6.44
CA GLY A 394 -20.13 11.44 -5.55
C GLY A 394 -19.02 11.20 -4.53
N VAL A 395 -18.42 10.01 -4.50
CA VAL A 395 -17.33 9.68 -3.57
C VAL A 395 -15.97 9.85 -4.25
N GLU A 396 -15.16 10.78 -3.72
CA GLU A 396 -13.78 10.98 -4.18
C GLU A 396 -12.92 9.73 -3.95
N SER A 397 -11.88 9.58 -4.76
CA SER A 397 -10.93 8.48 -4.62
C SER A 397 -9.48 8.96 -4.65
N ARG A 398 -8.67 8.35 -3.78
CA ARG A 398 -7.20 8.52 -3.77
C ARG A 398 -6.54 7.16 -3.54
N ALA A 399 -5.57 6.83 -4.39
CA ALA A 399 -4.83 5.60 -4.15
C ALA A 399 -3.72 5.84 -3.11
N VAL A 400 -2.82 6.79 -3.35
CA VAL A 400 -1.73 7.14 -2.43
C VAL A 400 -1.82 8.61 -2.04
N GLN A 401 -1.79 8.87 -0.76
CA GLN A 401 -1.67 10.22 -0.20
C GLN A 401 -0.50 10.28 0.76
N ILE A 402 0.48 11.16 0.48
CA ILE A 402 1.60 11.50 1.36
C ILE A 402 1.40 12.93 1.86
N GLY A 403 1.32 13.09 3.16
CA GLY A 403 0.93 14.33 3.83
C GLY A 403 -0.58 14.40 4.13
N VAL A 404 -0.92 15.01 5.24
CA VAL A 404 -2.29 15.24 5.72
C VAL A 404 -2.56 16.74 5.73
N THR A 405 -3.73 17.17 5.29
CA THR A 405 -4.12 18.58 5.32
C THR A 405 -4.03 19.14 6.74
N GLY A 406 -3.25 20.20 6.92
CA GLY A 406 -2.96 20.75 8.26
C GLY A 406 -2.09 19.84 9.14
N GLY A 407 -1.50 18.79 8.57
CA GLY A 407 -0.63 17.85 9.27
C GLY A 407 0.80 18.34 9.46
N GLN A 408 1.59 17.51 10.13
CA GLN A 408 3.01 17.72 10.35
C GLN A 408 3.83 17.36 9.11
N ALA A 409 5.10 17.75 9.09
CA ALA A 409 6.01 17.45 8.00
C ALA A 409 6.20 15.95 7.77
N VAL A 410 6.34 15.56 6.50
CA VAL A 410 6.67 14.20 6.10
C VAL A 410 7.96 14.23 5.27
N ASN A 411 8.93 13.41 5.65
CA ASN A 411 10.18 13.24 4.93
C ASN A 411 10.27 11.81 4.38
N VAL A 412 10.30 11.68 3.06
CA VAL A 412 10.47 10.40 2.36
C VAL A 412 11.89 10.35 1.81
N VAL A 413 12.79 9.66 2.53
CA VAL A 413 14.22 9.61 2.17
C VAL A 413 14.39 8.94 0.80
N GLY A 414 15.15 9.59 -0.11
CA GLY A 414 15.28 9.12 -1.49
C GLY A 414 14.03 9.30 -2.35
N GLY A 415 12.85 9.53 -1.75
CA GLY A 415 11.59 9.76 -2.48
C GLY A 415 10.74 8.50 -2.65
N VAL A 416 9.95 8.48 -3.73
CA VAL A 416 8.97 7.43 -4.05
C VAL A 416 9.41 6.68 -5.29
N ARG A 417 9.44 5.34 -5.22
CA ARG A 417 9.68 4.45 -6.36
C ARG A 417 8.46 3.56 -6.59
N ASN A 418 7.86 3.66 -7.76
CA ASN A 418 6.75 2.83 -8.18
C ASN A 418 7.18 1.91 -9.32
N GLU A 419 7.19 0.61 -9.03
CA GLU A 419 7.45 -0.47 -10.00
C GLU A 419 6.18 -1.28 -10.29
N GLY A 420 5.15 -1.11 -9.44
CA GLY A 420 3.86 -1.78 -9.51
C GLY A 420 2.74 -0.90 -10.05
N GLY A 421 1.53 -1.08 -9.51
CA GLY A 421 0.34 -0.35 -9.91
C GLY A 421 -0.17 0.60 -8.83
N ILE A 422 -0.48 1.84 -9.19
CA ILE A 422 -1.23 2.80 -8.37
C ILE A 422 -2.43 3.23 -9.19
N SER A 423 -3.64 2.95 -8.71
CA SER A 423 -4.87 3.22 -9.45
C SER A 423 -5.95 3.86 -8.58
N SER A 424 -6.60 4.87 -9.12
CA SER A 424 -7.73 5.55 -8.46
C SER A 424 -8.90 5.68 -9.42
N THR A 425 -10.12 5.36 -8.94
CA THR A 425 -11.35 5.45 -9.73
C THR A 425 -12.47 6.13 -8.96
N ALA A 426 -13.19 7.06 -9.61
CA ALA A 426 -14.33 7.76 -9.04
C ALA A 426 -15.41 8.02 -10.08
N VAL A 427 -16.67 8.02 -9.63
CA VAL A 427 -17.86 8.37 -10.43
C VAL A 427 -18.50 9.60 -9.84
N ASP A 428 -18.81 10.60 -10.67
CA ASP A 428 -19.31 11.93 -10.27
C ASP A 428 -18.47 12.61 -9.18
N ALA A 429 -17.17 12.27 -9.10
CA ALA A 429 -16.22 12.78 -8.12
C ALA A 429 -14.80 12.81 -8.69
N ASN A 430 -13.85 13.37 -7.91
CA ASN A 430 -12.46 13.44 -8.32
C ASN A 430 -11.71 12.13 -8.03
N ALA A 431 -10.80 11.76 -8.92
CA ALA A 431 -9.86 10.66 -8.73
C ALA A 431 -8.41 11.16 -8.76
N THR A 432 -7.59 10.73 -7.78
CA THR A 432 -6.16 11.08 -7.73
C THR A 432 -5.32 9.84 -7.48
N GLY A 433 -4.37 9.54 -8.38
CA GLY A 433 -3.48 8.38 -8.24
C GLY A 433 -2.49 8.58 -7.09
N LEU A 434 -1.55 9.52 -7.24
CA LEU A 434 -0.55 9.86 -6.22
C LEU A 434 -0.67 11.35 -5.85
N TRP A 435 -0.94 11.64 -4.58
CA TRP A 435 -0.93 12.99 -4.05
C TRP A 435 0.21 13.19 -3.05
N ILE A 436 1.08 14.17 -3.34
CA ILE A 436 2.12 14.68 -2.44
C ILE A 436 1.62 16.00 -1.86
N GLY A 437 1.28 16.02 -0.57
CA GLY A 437 0.65 17.17 0.11
C GLY A 437 1.66 18.20 0.61
N SER A 438 1.11 19.29 1.15
CA SER A 438 1.93 20.35 1.77
C SER A 438 2.79 19.84 2.92
N GLY A 439 4.02 20.35 3.04
CA GLY A 439 4.99 19.96 4.07
C GLY A 439 5.68 18.62 3.82
N VAL A 440 5.45 17.99 2.67
CA VAL A 440 6.11 16.74 2.26
C VAL A 440 7.40 17.06 1.51
N THR A 441 8.49 16.41 1.88
CA THR A 441 9.73 16.33 1.12
C THR A 441 9.90 14.91 0.59
N ALA A 442 9.83 14.75 -0.74
CA ALA A 442 10.11 13.52 -1.47
C ALA A 442 10.96 13.89 -2.68
N PRO A 443 12.28 13.86 -2.59
CA PRO A 443 13.18 14.51 -3.54
C PRO A 443 13.01 14.03 -4.98
N THR A 444 12.61 12.78 -5.17
CA THR A 444 12.34 12.23 -6.49
C THR A 444 11.11 11.31 -6.50
N ILE A 445 10.43 11.26 -7.65
CA ILE A 445 9.44 10.25 -7.98
C ILE A 445 10.01 9.46 -9.16
N ASN A 446 10.17 8.14 -8.99
CA ASN A 446 10.61 7.22 -10.03
C ASN A 446 9.47 6.24 -10.35
N ASN A 447 8.95 6.26 -11.56
CA ASN A 447 7.88 5.37 -12.01
C ASN A 447 8.36 4.49 -13.16
N SER A 448 8.46 3.20 -12.92
CA SER A 448 8.66 2.17 -13.96
C SER A 448 7.41 1.28 -14.13
N GLY A 449 6.45 1.38 -13.22
CA GLY A 449 5.16 0.71 -13.27
C GLY A 449 4.04 1.59 -13.86
N ALA A 450 2.87 1.56 -13.25
CA ALA A 450 1.72 2.35 -13.69
C ALA A 450 1.18 3.24 -12.57
N ILE A 451 0.88 4.51 -12.89
CA ILE A 451 0.09 5.41 -12.03
C ILE A 451 -1.09 5.90 -12.85
N GLN A 452 -2.30 5.58 -12.40
CA GLN A 452 -3.52 5.86 -13.14
C GLN A 452 -4.57 6.55 -12.27
N ALA A 453 -5.27 7.52 -12.86
CA ALA A 453 -6.51 8.07 -12.31
C ALA A 453 -7.61 8.05 -13.37
N VAL A 454 -8.79 7.54 -12.99
CA VAL A 454 -9.97 7.51 -13.85
C VAL A 454 -11.13 8.15 -13.11
N ALA A 455 -11.68 9.19 -13.67
CA ALA A 455 -12.90 9.82 -13.16
C ALA A 455 -13.96 9.91 -14.26
N SER A 456 -15.21 9.95 -13.87
CA SER A 456 -16.31 10.22 -14.78
C SER A 456 -17.34 11.11 -14.13
N GLY A 457 -18.14 11.82 -14.93
CA GLY A 457 -19.21 12.67 -14.42
C GLY A 457 -19.71 13.68 -15.42
N LYS A 458 -20.79 14.37 -15.05
CA LYS A 458 -21.45 15.39 -15.88
C LYS A 458 -21.05 16.83 -15.55
N GLN A 459 -20.19 17.02 -14.55
CA GLN A 459 -19.74 18.34 -14.08
C GLN A 459 -18.22 18.48 -14.18
N THR A 460 -17.64 19.44 -13.48
CA THR A 460 -16.22 19.80 -13.56
C THR A 460 -15.30 18.95 -12.67
N GLN A 461 -15.58 17.65 -12.52
CA GLN A 461 -14.71 16.72 -11.81
C GLN A 461 -13.39 16.54 -12.56
N SER A 462 -12.41 15.95 -11.87
CA SER A 462 -11.08 15.75 -12.44
C SER A 462 -10.51 14.36 -12.16
N ALA A 463 -9.78 13.83 -13.14
CA ALA A 463 -8.83 12.75 -12.96
C ALA A 463 -7.41 13.33 -12.93
N THR A 464 -6.65 13.04 -11.85
CA THR A 464 -5.27 13.53 -11.72
C THR A 464 -4.34 12.35 -11.43
N GLY A 465 -3.39 12.06 -12.33
CA GLY A 465 -2.44 10.96 -12.14
C GLY A 465 -1.52 11.21 -10.96
N ILE A 466 -0.69 12.28 -11.04
CA ILE A 466 0.20 12.74 -9.97
C ILE A 466 -0.12 14.19 -9.64
N LEU A 467 -0.41 14.46 -8.37
CA LEU A 467 -0.62 15.80 -7.83
C LEU A 467 0.48 16.15 -6.82
N ILE A 468 1.33 17.11 -7.15
CA ILE A 468 2.28 17.73 -6.23
C ILE A 468 1.64 19.01 -5.72
N GLY A 469 1.16 19.00 -4.48
CA GLY A 469 0.40 20.11 -3.88
C GLY A 469 1.29 21.29 -3.50
N ALA A 470 0.68 22.45 -3.36
CA ALA A 470 1.38 23.66 -2.90
C ALA A 470 2.07 23.42 -1.56
N GLY A 471 3.35 23.80 -1.45
CA GLY A 471 4.17 23.57 -0.25
C GLY A 471 4.78 22.18 -0.11
N ALA A 472 4.62 21.32 -1.11
CA ALA A 472 5.42 20.09 -1.25
C ALA A 472 6.79 20.41 -1.86
N ASN A 473 7.76 19.49 -1.70
CA ASN A 473 9.09 19.58 -2.29
C ASN A 473 9.44 18.30 -3.03
N VAL A 474 9.34 18.34 -4.39
CA VAL A 474 9.69 17.26 -5.30
C VAL A 474 10.56 17.82 -6.42
N GLY A 475 11.86 17.53 -6.39
CA GLY A 475 12.81 18.11 -7.35
C GLY A 475 12.77 17.45 -8.73
N SER A 476 12.53 16.13 -8.79
CA SER A 476 12.59 15.39 -10.05
C SER A 476 11.51 14.31 -10.17
N LEU A 477 11.11 14.03 -11.42
CA LEU A 477 10.25 12.91 -11.78
C LEU A 477 10.89 12.18 -12.97
N THR A 478 11.07 10.86 -12.84
CA THR A 478 11.50 9.99 -13.94
C THR A 478 10.41 8.96 -14.21
N ASN A 479 9.98 8.87 -15.47
CA ASN A 479 8.98 7.92 -15.92
C ASN A 479 9.54 7.04 -17.02
N THR A 480 9.59 5.74 -16.78
CA THR A 480 9.88 4.69 -17.77
C THR A 480 8.69 3.76 -17.98
N GLY A 481 7.63 3.94 -17.19
CA GLY A 481 6.38 3.19 -17.24
C GLY A 481 5.21 4.01 -17.77
N ASN A 482 4.04 3.85 -17.18
CA ASN A 482 2.82 4.46 -17.67
C ASN A 482 2.24 5.46 -16.63
N LEU A 483 2.02 6.69 -17.04
CA LEU A 483 1.27 7.70 -16.31
C LEU A 483 0.01 8.02 -17.10
N VAL A 484 -1.17 7.82 -16.49
CA VAL A 484 -2.45 7.95 -17.19
C VAL A 484 -3.45 8.76 -16.36
N ALA A 485 -4.15 9.68 -17.00
CA ALA A 485 -5.35 10.30 -16.46
C ALA A 485 -6.46 10.26 -17.50
N SER A 486 -7.63 9.72 -17.14
CA SER A 486 -8.77 9.57 -18.05
C SER A 486 -10.02 10.17 -17.42
N PHE A 487 -10.76 10.97 -18.19
CA PHE A 487 -12.04 11.49 -17.77
C PHE A 487 -13.15 11.09 -18.76
N GLY A 488 -14.23 10.51 -18.23
CA GLY A 488 -15.45 10.19 -18.98
C GLY A 488 -16.53 11.26 -18.75
N GLY A 489 -16.82 12.08 -19.77
CA GLY A 489 -17.81 13.16 -19.67
C GLY A 489 -17.41 14.39 -20.49
N ASN A 490 -18.33 15.38 -20.55
CA ASN A 490 -18.16 16.54 -21.44
C ASN A 490 -17.43 17.73 -20.81
N GLN A 491 -17.47 17.88 -19.47
CA GLN A 491 -17.05 19.13 -18.81
C GLN A 491 -15.85 18.96 -17.84
N GLY A 492 -15.49 17.75 -17.46
CA GLY A 492 -14.41 17.48 -16.54
C GLY A 492 -13.01 17.58 -17.18
N SER A 493 -11.99 17.24 -16.43
CA SER A 493 -10.62 17.33 -16.90
C SER A 493 -9.79 16.09 -16.56
N ALA A 494 -8.86 15.77 -17.43
CA ALA A 494 -7.80 14.79 -17.20
C ALA A 494 -6.46 15.49 -17.15
N THR A 495 -5.75 15.38 -16.02
CA THR A 495 -4.40 15.96 -15.86
C THR A 495 -3.46 14.87 -15.37
N VAL A 496 -2.42 14.53 -16.16
CA VAL A 496 -1.57 13.39 -15.79
C VAL A 496 -0.58 13.77 -14.70
N ILE A 497 0.14 14.89 -14.87
CA ILE A 497 1.06 15.43 -13.88
C ILE A 497 0.66 16.87 -13.60
N ARG A 498 0.44 17.20 -12.32
CA ARG A 498 0.17 18.56 -11.88
C ARG A 498 1.08 18.94 -10.72
N ASP A 499 1.96 19.91 -10.93
CA ASP A 499 2.78 20.52 -9.88
C ASP A 499 2.23 21.90 -9.51
N GLN A 500 1.69 22.02 -8.31
CA GLN A 500 1.24 23.28 -7.72
C GLN A 500 2.28 23.88 -6.78
N SER A 501 3.36 23.14 -6.49
CA SER A 501 4.42 23.59 -5.58
C SER A 501 5.46 24.45 -6.29
N GLY A 502 5.64 24.26 -7.59
CA GLY A 502 6.70 24.87 -8.38
C GLY A 502 8.09 24.27 -8.06
N SER A 503 8.17 23.16 -7.35
CA SER A 503 9.44 22.55 -6.96
C SER A 503 9.99 21.57 -8.00
N LEU A 504 9.15 21.04 -8.90
CA LEU A 504 9.58 20.13 -9.95
C LEU A 504 10.39 20.87 -11.01
N THR A 505 11.69 20.57 -11.09
CA THR A 505 12.62 21.20 -12.04
C THR A 505 13.15 20.25 -13.10
N GLN A 506 13.04 18.92 -12.88
CA GLN A 506 13.48 17.90 -13.83
C GLN A 506 12.38 16.87 -14.06
N LEU A 507 12.05 16.63 -15.33
CA LEU A 507 11.12 15.60 -15.75
C LEU A 507 11.77 14.79 -16.90
N ASN A 508 12.02 13.51 -16.63
CA ASN A 508 12.57 12.57 -17.61
C ASN A 508 11.50 11.56 -18.00
N ASN A 509 11.17 11.48 -19.29
CA ASN A 509 10.19 10.55 -19.82
C ASN A 509 10.79 9.62 -20.86
N ALA A 510 10.79 8.33 -20.57
CA ALA A 510 11.08 7.26 -21.52
C ALA A 510 9.91 6.25 -21.62
N GLY A 511 8.76 6.59 -21.04
CA GLY A 511 7.53 5.82 -21.08
C GLY A 511 6.35 6.64 -21.61
N SER A 512 5.16 6.40 -21.09
CA SER A 512 3.93 7.06 -21.54
C SER A 512 3.41 8.07 -20.51
N ILE A 513 3.04 9.26 -20.95
CA ILE A 513 2.30 10.29 -20.18
C ILE A 513 1.04 10.62 -20.99
N ILE A 514 -0.07 9.96 -20.69
CA ILE A 514 -1.27 9.99 -21.54
C ILE A 514 -2.47 10.52 -20.77
N GLY A 515 -2.96 11.68 -21.21
CA GLY A 515 -4.27 12.19 -20.83
C GLY A 515 -5.33 11.81 -21.86
N SER A 516 -6.55 11.53 -21.42
CA SER A 516 -7.67 11.25 -22.31
C SER A 516 -8.99 11.81 -21.80
N LEU A 517 -9.85 12.24 -22.71
CA LEU A 517 -11.22 12.65 -22.47
C LEU A 517 -12.13 11.83 -23.39
N THR A 518 -13.11 11.16 -22.82
CA THR A 518 -14.15 10.44 -23.57
C THR A 518 -15.47 11.17 -23.39
N PRO A 519 -15.92 11.97 -24.36
CA PRO A 519 -17.20 12.67 -24.26
C PRO A 519 -18.37 11.69 -24.11
N ASN A 520 -19.34 12.06 -23.30
CA ASN A 520 -20.59 11.32 -23.17
C ASN A 520 -21.57 11.81 -24.25
N THR A 521 -21.95 10.96 -25.19
CA THR A 521 -22.87 11.30 -26.27
C THR A 521 -24.31 11.55 -25.83
N ASP A 522 -24.68 11.05 -24.65
CA ASP A 522 -26.00 11.24 -24.06
C ASP A 522 -26.09 12.54 -23.24
N ASP A 523 -24.97 13.21 -23.02
CA ASP A 523 -24.91 14.51 -22.35
C ASP A 523 -25.08 15.64 -23.36
N THR A 524 -26.10 16.46 -23.17
CA THR A 524 -26.40 17.61 -24.05
C THR A 524 -25.51 18.84 -23.80
N ASN A 525 -24.71 18.82 -22.75
CA ASN A 525 -23.74 19.89 -22.49
C ASN A 525 -22.63 19.91 -23.55
N PRO A 526 -22.12 21.09 -23.92
CA PRO A 526 -21.00 21.17 -24.85
C PRO A 526 -19.73 20.52 -24.25
N VAL A 527 -18.90 19.94 -25.10
CA VAL A 527 -17.61 19.41 -24.70
C VAL A 527 -16.65 20.56 -24.41
N THR A 528 -16.40 20.81 -23.15
CA THR A 528 -15.49 21.88 -22.65
C THR A 528 -14.34 21.32 -21.81
N GLY A 529 -14.37 20.00 -21.56
CA GLY A 529 -13.35 19.28 -20.81
C GLY A 529 -11.96 19.44 -21.41
N LYS A 530 -10.93 19.35 -20.56
CA LYS A 530 -9.53 19.59 -20.94
C LYS A 530 -8.67 18.38 -20.65
N VAL A 531 -7.71 18.14 -21.52
CA VAL A 531 -6.68 17.12 -21.37
C VAL A 531 -5.32 17.83 -21.23
N THR A 532 -4.67 17.61 -20.09
CA THR A 532 -3.34 18.16 -19.80
C THR A 532 -2.41 17.01 -19.43
N ALA A 533 -1.33 16.84 -20.18
CA ALA A 533 -0.31 15.83 -19.87
C ALA A 533 0.57 16.32 -18.71
N ILE A 534 1.04 17.57 -18.79
CA ILE A 534 1.97 18.13 -17.81
C ILE A 534 1.55 19.57 -17.51
N ASP A 535 1.27 19.86 -16.25
CA ASP A 535 1.02 21.21 -15.74
C ASP A 535 2.04 21.54 -14.65
N VAL A 536 3.09 22.26 -15.00
CA VAL A 536 4.14 22.78 -14.11
C VAL A 536 4.14 24.32 -14.11
N SER A 537 3.00 24.92 -14.44
CA SER A 537 2.85 26.38 -14.59
C SER A 537 3.11 27.15 -13.29
N ALA A 538 3.14 26.52 -12.14
CA ALA A 538 3.55 27.13 -10.87
C ALA A 538 5.08 27.27 -10.72
N ASN A 539 5.90 26.67 -11.59
CA ASN A 539 7.35 26.79 -11.53
C ASN A 539 7.80 28.15 -12.08
N THR A 540 8.66 28.83 -11.32
CA THR A 540 9.22 30.15 -11.66
C THR A 540 10.74 30.13 -11.88
N THR A 541 11.38 28.97 -11.77
CA THR A 541 12.83 28.83 -11.85
C THR A 541 13.30 28.20 -13.14
N GLY A 542 12.41 27.49 -13.83
CA GLY A 542 12.65 26.74 -15.05
C GLY A 542 12.62 25.23 -14.85
N VAL A 543 12.05 24.54 -15.84
CA VAL A 543 11.91 23.08 -15.89
C VAL A 543 12.68 22.53 -17.06
N THR A 544 13.42 21.45 -16.85
CA THR A 544 13.99 20.65 -17.92
C THR A 544 13.13 19.40 -18.11
N LEU A 545 12.39 19.35 -19.22
CA LEU A 545 11.73 18.12 -19.70
C LEU A 545 12.63 17.44 -20.72
N ARG A 546 12.95 16.18 -20.49
CA ARG A 546 13.63 15.32 -21.47
C ARG A 546 12.75 14.14 -21.81
N GLN A 547 12.42 13.95 -23.09
CA GLN A 547 11.79 12.74 -23.61
C GLN A 547 12.79 12.01 -24.51
N TYR A 548 13.02 10.71 -24.21
CA TYR A 548 14.04 9.91 -24.89
C TYR A 548 13.61 8.45 -24.99
N GLY A 549 14.03 7.78 -26.04
CA GLY A 549 13.79 6.33 -26.22
C GLY A 549 14.81 5.48 -25.48
N ILE A 550 14.41 4.27 -25.10
CA ILE A 550 15.30 3.25 -24.54
C ILE A 550 15.80 2.36 -25.67
N PRO A 551 17.11 2.38 -26.01
CA PRO A 551 17.63 1.57 -27.10
C PRO A 551 17.41 0.07 -26.89
N ALA A 552 17.32 -0.67 -28.00
CA ALA A 552 17.24 -2.12 -27.95
C ALA A 552 18.48 -2.73 -27.27
N ALA A 553 18.27 -3.78 -26.49
CA ALA A 553 19.39 -4.59 -25.99
C ALA A 553 20.18 -5.22 -27.18
N ALA A 554 21.48 -5.42 -26.97
CA ALA A 554 22.31 -6.03 -27.99
C ALA A 554 21.77 -7.42 -28.42
N GLY A 555 21.53 -7.61 -29.72
CA GLY A 555 20.95 -8.84 -30.26
C GLY A 555 19.43 -8.91 -30.21
N SER A 556 18.73 -7.84 -29.82
CA SER A 556 17.27 -7.77 -29.88
C SER A 556 16.75 -7.92 -31.30
N THR A 557 15.61 -8.62 -31.44
CA THR A 557 14.85 -8.73 -32.69
C THR A 557 13.56 -7.91 -32.64
N ALA A 558 13.44 -6.99 -31.67
CA ALA A 558 12.28 -6.11 -31.56
C ALA A 558 12.13 -5.24 -32.82
N THR A 559 10.89 -4.96 -33.22
CA THR A 559 10.59 -4.13 -34.38
C THR A 559 11.00 -2.69 -34.09
N ASP A 560 11.73 -2.10 -35.05
CA ASP A 560 12.18 -0.71 -35.10
C ASP A 560 11.89 -0.25 -36.56
N THR A 561 10.73 0.40 -36.74
CA THR A 561 10.18 0.71 -38.08
C THR A 561 10.90 1.87 -38.70
N ASP A 562 11.27 2.89 -37.96
CA ASP A 562 11.95 4.08 -38.45
C ASP A 562 13.48 4.00 -38.39
N LYS A 563 14.01 2.93 -37.76
CA LYS A 563 15.44 2.57 -37.69
C LYS A 563 16.29 3.61 -36.96
N ASP A 564 15.75 4.16 -35.88
CA ASP A 564 16.49 5.10 -35.07
C ASP A 564 17.28 4.44 -33.90
N GLY A 565 17.13 3.12 -33.72
CA GLY A 565 17.79 2.30 -32.70
C GLY A 565 16.96 2.09 -31.43
N VAL A 566 15.75 2.62 -31.42
CA VAL A 566 14.76 2.42 -30.36
C VAL A 566 13.63 1.55 -30.89
N PRO A 567 13.30 0.42 -30.27
CA PRO A 567 12.14 -0.37 -30.69
C PRO A 567 10.83 0.43 -30.61
N ASP A 568 9.92 0.24 -31.56
CA ASP A 568 8.60 0.89 -31.61
C ASP A 568 7.84 0.79 -30.25
N ALA A 569 8.03 -0.33 -29.54
CA ALA A 569 7.41 -0.55 -28.21
C ALA A 569 8.06 0.25 -27.07
N ASN A 570 9.26 0.77 -27.26
CA ASN A 570 10.04 1.56 -26.29
C ASN A 570 10.03 3.06 -26.63
N GLU A 571 9.28 3.46 -27.65
CA GLU A 571 9.13 4.86 -27.97
C GLU A 571 8.23 5.58 -26.96
N PRO A 572 8.71 6.66 -26.37
CA PRO A 572 7.94 7.41 -25.39
C PRO A 572 6.83 8.24 -26.04
N ALA A 573 5.79 8.50 -25.25
CA ALA A 573 4.68 9.32 -25.71
C ALA A 573 4.23 10.32 -24.65
N ILE A 574 3.93 11.55 -25.08
CA ILE A 574 3.19 12.55 -24.29
C ILE A 574 1.94 12.92 -25.08
N VAL A 575 0.75 12.70 -24.49
CA VAL A 575 -0.54 13.03 -25.11
C VAL A 575 -1.34 13.93 -24.18
N GLY A 576 -1.64 15.15 -24.64
CA GLY A 576 -2.29 16.22 -23.88
C GLY A 576 -1.43 17.47 -23.83
N ALA A 577 -2.00 18.57 -23.37
CA ALA A 577 -1.30 19.85 -23.29
C ALA A 577 -0.13 19.84 -22.29
N ILE A 578 0.94 20.56 -22.61
CA ILE A 578 2.06 20.85 -21.70
C ILE A 578 1.97 22.33 -21.33
N LYS A 579 1.96 22.62 -20.02
CA LYS A 579 1.94 23.99 -19.50
C LYS A 579 3.14 24.22 -18.61
N LEU A 580 3.99 25.14 -19.02
CA LEU A 580 5.19 25.55 -18.32
C LEU A 580 4.95 26.86 -17.56
N GLY A 581 5.94 27.30 -16.77
CA GLY A 581 5.81 28.44 -15.88
C GLY A 581 6.38 29.75 -16.41
N SER A 582 7.05 30.48 -15.52
CA SER A 582 7.71 31.75 -15.87
C SER A 582 9.24 31.67 -15.73
N GLY A 583 9.78 30.50 -15.55
CA GLY A 583 11.23 30.26 -15.54
C GLY A 583 11.77 30.03 -16.94
N ALA A 584 13.09 29.89 -17.08
CA ALA A 584 13.71 29.51 -18.36
C ALA A 584 13.57 28.00 -18.58
N ASP A 585 12.60 27.58 -19.37
CA ASP A 585 12.24 26.19 -19.57
C ASP A 585 12.98 25.57 -20.77
N THR A 586 13.30 24.28 -20.67
CA THR A 586 13.96 23.53 -21.74
C THR A 586 13.26 22.21 -22.00
N LEU A 587 12.73 22.05 -23.20
CA LEU A 587 12.15 20.79 -23.67
C LEU A 587 13.11 20.13 -24.68
N ASN A 588 13.66 18.97 -24.31
CA ASN A 588 14.46 18.13 -25.17
C ASN A 588 13.63 16.90 -25.57
N ILE A 589 13.10 16.90 -26.79
CA ILE A 589 12.32 15.79 -27.36
C ILE A 589 13.23 15.03 -28.30
N GLU A 590 13.81 13.93 -27.79
CA GLU A 590 14.87 13.18 -28.46
C GLU A 590 14.36 11.92 -29.17
N ASN A 591 13.10 11.50 -28.88
CA ASN A 591 12.47 10.33 -29.50
C ASN A 591 10.96 10.33 -29.23
N GLY A 592 10.20 9.52 -30.01
CA GLY A 592 8.78 9.29 -29.85
C GLY A 592 7.91 10.49 -30.19
N VAL A 593 6.74 10.60 -29.52
CA VAL A 593 5.73 11.60 -29.91
C VAL A 593 5.35 12.52 -28.77
N VAL A 594 5.11 13.80 -29.10
CA VAL A 594 4.38 14.78 -28.29
C VAL A 594 3.17 15.24 -29.09
N ASN A 595 1.96 14.92 -28.59
CA ASN A 595 0.71 15.26 -29.23
C ASN A 595 -0.15 16.11 -28.28
N GLY A 596 -0.09 17.43 -28.42
CA GLY A 596 -0.80 18.41 -27.61
C GLY A 596 -0.17 19.78 -27.70
N ASP A 597 -0.94 20.78 -27.26
CA ASP A 597 -0.48 22.17 -27.24
C ASP A 597 0.62 22.35 -26.19
N ILE A 598 1.62 23.18 -26.48
CA ILE A 598 2.70 23.53 -25.56
C ILE A 598 2.62 25.02 -25.27
N ASP A 599 2.38 25.38 -24.02
CA ASP A 599 2.41 26.74 -23.52
C ASP A 599 3.69 26.93 -22.68
N PHE A 600 4.64 27.69 -23.20
CA PHE A 600 5.92 27.96 -22.54
C PHE A 600 5.82 29.00 -21.43
N GLY A 601 4.68 29.74 -21.36
CA GLY A 601 4.54 30.82 -20.40
C GLY A 601 5.48 31.99 -20.71
N ALA A 602 6.31 32.36 -19.76
CA ALA A 602 7.31 33.43 -19.92
C ALA A 602 8.69 32.93 -19.49
N GLY A 603 9.75 33.40 -20.10
CA GLY A 603 11.13 33.03 -19.82
C GLY A 603 11.96 32.91 -21.11
N ALA A 604 13.25 32.73 -20.96
CA ALA A 604 14.12 32.43 -22.11
C ALA A 604 14.08 30.93 -22.40
N ASP A 605 13.06 30.50 -23.15
CA ASP A 605 12.68 29.13 -23.33
C ASP A 605 13.34 28.46 -24.53
N ARG A 606 13.41 27.14 -24.49
CA ARG A 606 14.02 26.35 -25.57
C ARG A 606 13.24 25.06 -25.86
N LEU A 607 12.96 24.83 -27.15
CA LEU A 607 12.45 23.57 -27.66
C LEU A 607 13.48 22.93 -28.62
N ASN A 608 14.03 21.79 -28.23
CA ASN A 608 14.94 21.01 -29.04
C ASN A 608 14.25 19.71 -29.48
N ILE A 609 14.18 19.45 -30.79
CA ILE A 609 13.57 18.25 -31.37
C ILE A 609 14.64 17.52 -32.19
N SER A 610 14.87 16.25 -31.86
CA SER A 610 15.90 15.41 -32.49
C SER A 610 15.50 13.94 -32.54
N GLY A 611 16.34 13.06 -33.06
CA GLY A 611 16.23 11.60 -32.98
C GLY A 611 14.92 11.00 -33.50
N GLY A 612 14.36 11.55 -34.60
CA GLY A 612 13.09 11.04 -35.13
C GLY A 612 11.83 11.58 -34.47
N ALA A 613 11.94 12.28 -33.31
CA ALA A 613 10.80 12.74 -32.53
C ALA A 613 9.79 13.60 -33.33
N VAL A 614 8.51 13.42 -33.04
CA VAL A 614 7.40 14.15 -33.68
C VAL A 614 6.65 14.98 -32.65
N VAL A 615 6.59 16.29 -32.86
CA VAL A 615 5.84 17.23 -32.02
C VAL A 615 4.70 17.85 -32.82
N THR A 616 3.46 17.71 -32.32
CA THR A 616 2.24 18.23 -32.95
C THR A 616 1.44 19.06 -31.95
N GLY A 617 0.73 20.10 -32.42
CA GLY A 617 -0.12 20.97 -31.60
C GLY A 617 0.19 22.46 -31.79
N ALA A 618 -0.44 23.32 -31.00
CA ALA A 618 -0.11 24.75 -30.99
C ALA A 618 1.05 25.03 -30.03
N ILE A 619 1.92 25.97 -30.38
CA ILE A 619 3.01 26.43 -29.49
C ILE A 619 2.74 27.89 -29.15
N ALA A 620 2.57 28.15 -27.87
CA ALA A 620 2.39 29.47 -27.30
C ALA A 620 3.59 29.90 -26.45
N ASN A 621 3.94 31.18 -26.49
CA ASN A 621 4.96 31.80 -25.67
C ASN A 621 4.55 33.25 -25.42
N SER A 622 4.53 33.68 -24.14
CA SER A 622 3.93 34.97 -23.77
C SER A 622 4.83 36.19 -23.92
N ASP A 623 6.15 36.02 -24.06
CA ASP A 623 7.13 37.12 -24.09
C ASP A 623 8.01 37.15 -25.36
N GLY A 624 7.88 36.17 -26.24
CA GLY A 624 8.61 36.10 -27.50
C GLY A 624 10.08 35.67 -27.37
N LEU A 625 10.48 35.07 -26.27
CA LEU A 625 11.85 34.62 -26.01
C LEU A 625 12.05 33.12 -26.19
N LEU A 626 11.26 32.47 -27.04
CA LEU A 626 11.36 31.05 -27.35
C LEU A 626 12.35 30.77 -28.50
N ASP A 627 13.33 29.89 -28.24
CA ASP A 627 14.27 29.36 -29.20
C ASP A 627 13.88 27.93 -29.61
N ILE A 628 13.62 27.69 -30.91
CA ILE A 628 13.19 26.39 -31.43
C ILE A 628 14.30 25.82 -32.33
N ASN A 629 14.81 24.65 -31.97
CA ASN A 629 15.83 23.91 -32.71
C ASN A 629 15.31 22.55 -33.18
N VAL A 630 15.25 22.30 -34.46
CA VAL A 630 14.83 21.01 -35.04
C VAL A 630 15.99 20.38 -35.81
N SER A 631 16.42 19.21 -35.34
CA SER A 631 17.46 18.41 -35.99
C SER A 631 17.07 16.93 -36.03
N LYS A 632 16.82 16.34 -37.21
CA LYS A 632 16.35 14.95 -37.36
C LYS A 632 15.06 14.66 -36.60
N GLY A 633 14.09 15.55 -36.64
CA GLY A 633 12.76 15.39 -36.06
C GLY A 633 11.72 16.15 -36.86
N THR A 634 10.47 16.10 -36.44
CA THR A 634 9.35 16.76 -37.10
C THR A 634 8.64 17.70 -36.14
N LEU A 635 8.47 18.95 -36.52
CA LEU A 635 7.59 19.89 -35.86
C LEU A 635 6.41 20.21 -36.80
N ALA A 636 5.21 19.69 -36.44
CA ALA A 636 3.95 19.99 -37.13
C ALA A 636 3.06 20.80 -36.22
N ALA A 637 3.45 22.06 -35.97
CA ALA A 637 2.81 22.95 -35.01
C ALA A 637 2.42 24.29 -35.64
N THR A 638 1.41 24.93 -35.04
CA THR A 638 1.07 26.34 -35.33
C THR A 638 1.57 27.20 -34.19
N GLN A 639 2.24 28.31 -34.51
CA GLN A 639 2.61 29.29 -33.50
C GLN A 639 1.42 30.23 -33.25
N THR A 640 1.05 30.44 -31.98
CA THR A 640 -0.05 31.30 -31.56
C THR A 640 0.42 32.37 -30.60
#